data_e897edfd011c17bfd39018be1a5598d6
#
_entry.id   e897edfd011c17bfd39018be1a5598d6
#
_cell.length_a   1.000
_cell.length_b   1.000
_cell.length_c   1.000
_cell.angle_alpha   90.00
_cell.angle_beta   90.00
_cell.angle_gamma   90.00
#
_symmetry.space_group_name_H-M   'P 1'
#
loop_
_entity.id
_entity.type
_entity.pdbx_description
1 polymer ?
#
loop_
_entity_poly.entity_id
_entity_poly.type
_entity_poly.pdbx_seq_one_letter_code
_entity_poly.pdbx_strand_id
1 'polypeptide(L)'
;MKNFQTVDIFFNNLKEMRGINELNKHLLYFLKKLQPELSENALKFLCICFSLWDDGYSCIPLQKEILIEKWNEKWDGLNKLKISNNALFENDSKNFDFEQIIDYGIQELLNNTFSGKIIARKNLDDKVLDDEILPPLILANAENKNHYLYMTKHFKAKGIIEDSMERIFKGRELQAISKDEIDKCIAETSKIAKPLKGKPFELNNEQALAVVRGQKENLLITGGPGTGKTTVVLYILWNLLNSNSELLNYSFYLAAPSGKAADRMQESLQKNLNQIRDEFKDSKNEKEFRIYNKLRKLEGSTIHRLLKYSKNSNNFSFNAENQFPKNSVFVIDEASMIDINLFASLLQAIPNEARFFILGDPYQLPSVDAGAVLGEILKQKSEKDFTVKLVRSNRFTDDSEIGKLAKKIKDSAENKVPFKSQEFSLHPALLNSPNEFSKKEVEYYSLQEKTHSNSTNISRKELEKNLEKFLISWLGDFKKLKELASKIEPHKLDMKLCHEIWNLSLTQRILCAERQGIFGVEQINQMICSLLEGSYRNSNYFLGQLLMINKNQEMYKLYNGDMGIVIYERNIPYILLKKANLKSEQSMQTEFIAYPLSLLPTDSIENAFAITIHKSQGSEYDHVTLFLPRQSGHPLLNNQIVYTGVTRAKKSVSIIASEDIFKEACERVISRETGIQI
;
A
#
# COMPACT_ATOMS: atom_id res chain seq x y z
N MET A 1 11.57 31.79 28.57
CA MET A 1 10.21 31.74 27.98
C MET A 1 10.02 32.64 26.75
N LYS A 2 10.63 33.85 26.67
CA LYS A 2 10.46 34.74 25.49
C LYS A 2 10.96 34.14 24.15
N ASN A 3 11.93 33.27 24.15
CA ASN A 3 12.53 32.67 22.90
C ASN A 3 11.69 31.55 22.26
N PHE A 4 10.59 31.14 22.89
CA PHE A 4 9.70 30.11 22.31
C PHE A 4 8.55 30.70 21.49
N GLN A 5 8.23 31.97 21.69
CA GLN A 5 7.02 32.57 21.10
C GLN A 5 7.05 32.55 19.56
N THR A 6 8.21 32.81 18.95
CA THR A 6 8.38 32.79 17.48
C THR A 6 8.39 31.37 16.92
N VAL A 7 8.99 30.43 17.63
CA VAL A 7 8.99 28.99 17.28
C VAL A 7 7.57 28.43 17.40
N ASP A 8 6.83 28.79 18.44
CA ASP A 8 5.43 28.39 18.61
C ASP A 8 4.55 28.96 17.48
N ILE A 9 4.77 30.20 17.06
CA ILE A 9 4.06 30.79 15.92
C ILE A 9 4.37 30.00 14.64
N PHE A 10 5.64 29.68 14.39
CA PHE A 10 6.07 28.91 13.23
C PHE A 10 5.47 27.50 13.24
N PHE A 11 5.54 26.81 14.41
CA PHE A 11 4.97 25.48 14.57
C PHE A 11 3.44 25.51 14.37
N ASN A 12 2.74 26.45 14.97
CA ASN A 12 1.29 26.55 14.89
C ASN A 12 0.85 26.81 13.43
N ASN A 13 1.56 27.65 12.67
CA ASN A 13 1.29 27.85 11.26
C ASN A 13 1.42 26.53 10.47
N LEU A 14 2.47 25.76 10.69
CA LEU A 14 2.64 24.45 10.06
C LEU A 14 1.55 23.46 10.47
N LYS A 15 1.14 23.46 11.76
CA LYS A 15 0.08 22.61 12.28
C LYS A 15 -1.29 22.95 11.68
N GLU A 16 -1.64 24.23 11.61
CA GLU A 16 -2.89 24.69 11.00
C GLU A 16 -2.99 24.30 9.53
N MET A 17 -1.87 24.30 8.83
CA MET A 17 -1.77 23.82 7.45
C MET A 17 -1.65 22.29 7.34
N ARG A 18 -1.75 21.55 8.46
CA ARG A 18 -1.54 20.08 8.54
C ARG A 18 -0.15 19.63 8.06
N GLY A 19 0.82 20.52 8.10
CA GLY A 19 2.21 20.23 7.71
C GLY A 19 3.04 19.53 8.80
N ILE A 20 2.56 19.51 10.04
CA ILE A 20 3.23 18.88 11.20
C ILE A 20 2.18 18.42 12.22
N ASN A 21 2.47 17.34 12.96
CA ASN A 21 1.58 16.84 13.98
C ASN A 21 1.91 17.39 15.40
N GLU A 22 0.94 17.33 16.32
CA GLU A 22 1.10 17.86 17.69
C GLU A 22 2.18 17.13 18.49
N LEU A 23 2.40 15.85 18.24
CA LEU A 23 3.43 15.06 18.95
C LEU A 23 4.83 15.66 18.75
N ASN A 24 5.09 16.19 17.58
CA ASN A 24 6.38 16.82 17.25
C ASN A 24 6.64 18.07 18.07
N LYS A 25 5.60 18.75 18.57
CA LYS A 25 5.76 19.87 19.51
C LYS A 25 6.37 19.41 20.83
N HIS A 26 5.88 18.29 21.35
CA HIS A 26 6.44 17.71 22.59
C HIS A 26 7.90 17.28 22.39
N LEU A 27 8.23 16.75 21.23
CA LEU A 27 9.61 16.39 20.90
C LEU A 27 10.51 17.62 20.82
N LEU A 28 10.07 18.73 20.19
CA LEU A 28 10.83 20.00 20.18
C LEU A 28 11.08 20.54 21.60
N TYR A 29 10.05 20.53 22.45
CA TYR A 29 10.22 20.95 23.86
C TYR A 29 11.20 20.04 24.62
N PHE A 30 11.13 18.74 24.37
CA PHE A 30 12.07 17.79 24.95
C PHE A 30 13.51 18.07 24.51
N LEU A 31 13.77 18.29 23.21
CA LEU A 31 15.09 18.63 22.69
C LEU A 31 15.60 19.95 23.27
N LYS A 32 14.74 20.98 23.36
CA LYS A 32 15.09 22.25 24.00
C LYS A 32 15.39 22.11 25.48
N LYS A 33 14.74 21.18 26.18
CA LYS A 33 15.04 20.89 27.59
C LYS A 33 16.39 20.19 27.73
N LEU A 34 16.75 19.32 26.79
CA LEU A 34 18.07 18.67 26.78
C LEU A 34 19.21 19.64 26.50
N GLN A 35 18.95 20.66 25.67
CA GLN A 35 19.91 21.70 25.31
C GLN A 35 19.24 23.07 25.29
N PRO A 36 19.25 23.81 26.43
CA PRO A 36 18.61 25.11 26.54
C PRO A 36 19.18 26.21 25.60
N GLU A 37 20.42 26.06 25.14
CA GLU A 37 21.10 27.02 24.26
C GLU A 37 20.72 26.86 22.77
N LEU A 38 19.91 25.86 22.37
CA LEU A 38 19.49 25.72 20.99
C LEU A 38 18.91 27.04 20.45
N SER A 39 19.41 27.47 19.30
CA SER A 39 18.96 28.70 18.66
C SER A 39 17.51 28.59 18.19
N GLU A 40 16.85 29.71 17.98
CA GLU A 40 15.52 29.76 17.38
C GLU A 40 15.52 29.17 15.96
N ASN A 41 16.55 29.43 15.18
CA ASN A 41 16.68 28.90 13.82
C ASN A 41 16.90 27.39 13.83
N ALA A 42 17.67 26.84 14.77
CA ALA A 42 17.81 25.39 14.94
C ALA A 42 16.46 24.73 15.24
N LEU A 43 15.64 25.32 16.09
CA LEU A 43 14.30 24.77 16.42
C LEU A 43 13.34 24.86 15.24
N LYS A 44 13.35 25.96 14.48
CA LYS A 44 12.55 26.10 13.26
C LYS A 44 13.01 25.09 12.19
N PHE A 45 14.30 24.89 12.04
CA PHE A 45 14.86 23.87 11.15
C PHE A 45 14.42 22.46 11.55
N LEU A 46 14.45 22.12 12.85
CA LEU A 46 13.92 20.86 13.33
C LEU A 46 12.42 20.69 13.07
N CYS A 47 11.62 21.77 13.11
CA CYS A 47 10.22 21.72 12.67
C CYS A 47 10.10 21.30 11.18
N ILE A 48 10.95 21.84 10.31
CA ILE A 48 11.01 21.45 8.89
C ILE A 48 11.35 19.95 8.78
N CYS A 49 12.38 19.49 9.49
CA CYS A 49 12.78 18.07 9.49
C CYS A 49 11.64 17.16 9.98
N PHE A 50 10.98 17.51 11.09
CA PHE A 50 9.86 16.74 11.63
C PHE A 50 8.68 16.70 10.67
N SER A 51 8.40 17.81 10.01
CA SER A 51 7.37 17.89 8.99
C SER A 51 7.64 16.93 7.82
N LEU A 52 8.89 16.79 7.38
CA LEU A 52 9.27 15.83 6.34
C LEU A 52 9.23 14.38 6.85
N TRP A 53 9.61 14.12 8.11
CA TRP A 53 9.43 12.78 8.70
C TRP A 53 7.96 12.38 8.81
N ASP A 54 7.06 13.32 9.06
CA ASP A 54 5.61 13.07 9.02
C ASP A 54 5.11 12.68 7.62
N ASP A 55 5.80 13.09 6.55
CA ASP A 55 5.53 12.65 5.17
C ASP A 55 6.11 11.25 4.85
N GLY A 56 6.74 10.61 5.82
CA GLY A 56 7.27 9.26 5.72
C GLY A 56 8.72 9.18 5.22
N TYR A 57 9.50 10.26 5.28
CA TYR A 57 10.95 10.16 5.11
C TYR A 57 11.54 9.38 6.28
N SER A 58 12.55 8.55 6.04
CA SER A 58 13.30 7.91 7.12
C SER A 58 14.63 8.61 7.41
N CYS A 59 15.16 9.36 6.43
CA CYS A 59 16.28 10.27 6.60
C CYS A 59 16.04 11.59 5.86
N ILE A 60 16.69 12.65 6.32
CA ILE A 60 16.64 13.96 5.69
C ILE A 60 18.00 14.23 5.04
N PRO A 61 18.08 14.36 3.71
CA PRO A 61 19.33 14.76 3.05
C PRO A 61 19.66 16.21 3.39
N LEU A 62 20.90 16.48 3.77
CA LEU A 62 21.36 17.82 4.18
C LEU A 62 22.08 18.58 3.06
N GLN A 63 21.88 18.17 1.79
CA GLN A 63 22.25 18.99 0.64
C GLN A 63 21.23 20.14 0.54
N LYS A 64 21.73 21.38 0.67
CA LYS A 64 20.91 22.59 0.77
C LYS A 64 19.87 22.68 -0.36
N GLU A 65 20.32 22.49 -1.60
CA GLU A 65 19.48 22.62 -2.80
C GLU A 65 18.37 21.55 -2.79
N ILE A 66 18.70 20.31 -2.46
CA ILE A 66 17.75 19.20 -2.39
C ILE A 66 16.72 19.45 -1.29
N LEU A 67 17.16 19.89 -0.12
CA LEU A 67 16.26 20.12 1.02
C LEU A 67 15.33 21.31 0.79
N ILE A 68 15.83 22.38 0.16
CA ILE A 68 15.04 23.55 -0.24
C ILE A 68 13.98 23.13 -1.27
N GLU A 69 14.37 22.36 -2.31
CA GLU A 69 13.42 21.86 -3.32
C GLU A 69 12.28 21.04 -2.67
N LYS A 70 12.64 20.05 -1.84
CA LYS A 70 11.66 19.20 -1.13
C LYS A 70 10.74 20.01 -0.21
N TRP A 71 11.30 21.00 0.48
CA TRP A 71 10.52 21.85 1.36
C TRP A 71 9.58 22.78 0.59
N ASN A 72 10.05 23.38 -0.50
CA ASN A 72 9.25 24.26 -1.33
C ASN A 72 8.09 23.53 -1.98
N GLU A 73 8.32 22.30 -2.49
CA GLU A 73 7.24 21.45 -2.99
C GLU A 73 6.15 21.21 -1.95
N LYS A 74 6.54 20.91 -0.70
CA LYS A 74 5.59 20.72 0.40
C LYS A 74 4.90 22.02 0.78
N TRP A 75 5.63 23.11 0.92
CA TRP A 75 5.11 24.40 1.34
C TRP A 75 4.11 24.97 0.34
N ASP A 76 4.42 24.90 -0.95
CA ASP A 76 3.52 25.32 -2.01
C ASP A 76 2.21 24.53 -2.02
N GLY A 77 2.29 23.23 -1.81
CA GLY A 77 1.12 22.37 -1.64
C GLY A 77 0.26 22.77 -0.45
N LEU A 78 0.87 23.02 0.71
CA LEU A 78 0.18 23.45 1.93
C LEU A 78 -0.49 24.83 1.75
N ASN A 79 0.19 25.80 1.12
CA ASN A 79 -0.37 27.12 0.84
C ASN A 79 -1.58 27.07 -0.10
N LYS A 80 -1.52 26.27 -1.16
CA LYS A 80 -2.64 26.08 -2.08
C LYS A 80 -3.86 25.48 -1.35
N LEU A 81 -3.65 24.55 -0.43
CA LEU A 81 -4.70 23.96 0.41
C LEU A 81 -5.36 25.00 1.33
N LYS A 82 -4.58 25.93 1.90
CA LYS A 82 -5.07 27.00 2.78
C LYS A 82 -6.01 27.95 2.03
N ILE A 83 -5.62 28.41 0.84
CA ILE A 83 -6.39 29.36 0.01
C ILE A 83 -7.77 28.81 -0.34
N SER A 84 -7.88 27.51 -0.62
CA SER A 84 -9.14 26.91 -1.06
C SER A 84 -10.16 26.66 0.04
N ASN A 85 -9.72 26.52 1.27
CA ASN A 85 -10.60 26.24 2.40
C ASN A 85 -11.27 27.49 2.99
N ASN A 86 -11.16 28.67 2.34
CA ASN A 86 -11.71 29.95 2.78
C ASN A 86 -11.42 30.22 4.28
N ALA A 87 -10.30 29.80 4.78
CA ALA A 87 -9.87 30.17 6.13
C ALA A 87 -9.52 31.66 6.08
N LEU A 88 -10.45 32.48 6.56
CA LEU A 88 -10.26 33.90 6.84
C LEU A 88 -9.21 34.03 7.94
N PHE A 89 -7.96 33.89 7.58
CA PHE A 89 -6.85 34.25 8.45
C PHE A 89 -6.25 35.55 7.91
N GLU A 90 -6.65 36.63 8.55
CA GLU A 90 -6.04 37.93 8.35
C GLU A 90 -4.55 37.90 8.70
N ASN A 91 -3.75 38.28 7.74
CA ASN A 91 -2.54 39.11 7.80
C ASN A 91 -1.48 38.91 8.90
N ASP A 92 -1.13 37.67 9.31
CA ASP A 92 0.12 37.47 10.03
C ASP A 92 0.99 36.32 9.44
N SER A 93 0.92 36.10 8.14
CA SER A 93 1.98 35.36 7.46
C SER A 93 3.23 36.23 7.39
N LYS A 94 3.95 36.37 8.53
CA LYS A 94 5.34 36.80 8.49
C LYS A 94 6.00 35.91 7.43
N ASN A 95 6.54 36.51 6.40
CA ASN A 95 7.32 35.83 5.38
C ASN A 95 8.51 35.16 6.09
N PHE A 96 8.40 33.87 6.39
CA PHE A 96 9.52 33.10 6.88
C PHE A 96 10.47 32.87 5.70
N ASP A 97 11.72 33.26 5.87
CA ASP A 97 12.78 32.92 4.94
C ASP A 97 13.23 31.49 5.19
N PHE A 98 12.56 30.53 4.51
CA PHE A 98 12.85 29.11 4.67
C PHE A 98 14.25 28.74 4.19
N GLU A 99 14.75 29.40 3.14
CA GLU A 99 16.10 29.15 2.63
C GLU A 99 17.13 29.51 3.68
N GLN A 100 16.93 30.63 4.37
CA GLN A 100 17.79 31.06 5.46
C GLN A 100 17.68 30.13 6.67
N ILE A 101 16.47 29.68 7.04
CA ILE A 101 16.26 28.73 8.16
C ILE A 101 16.96 27.40 7.86
N ILE A 102 16.85 26.88 6.63
CA ILE A 102 17.49 25.64 6.20
C ILE A 102 19.02 25.79 6.20
N ASP A 103 19.54 26.87 5.64
CA ASP A 103 20.98 27.11 5.57
C ASP A 103 21.60 27.20 6.96
N TYR A 104 21.05 28.04 7.83
CA TYR A 104 21.50 28.12 9.23
C TYR A 104 21.38 26.80 9.97
N GLY A 105 20.27 26.07 9.79
CA GLY A 105 20.07 24.78 10.44
C GLY A 105 21.11 23.75 10.04
N ILE A 106 21.42 23.66 8.75
CA ILE A 106 22.50 22.79 8.24
C ILE A 106 23.84 23.21 8.81
N GLN A 107 24.18 24.50 8.78
CA GLN A 107 25.44 25.00 9.32
C GLN A 107 25.58 24.71 10.82
N GLU A 108 24.55 24.94 11.61
CA GLU A 108 24.56 24.63 13.05
C GLU A 108 24.76 23.13 13.30
N LEU A 109 24.14 22.25 12.51
CA LEU A 109 24.36 20.81 12.58
C LEU A 109 25.81 20.43 12.26
N LEU A 110 26.37 21.00 11.19
CA LEU A 110 27.73 20.67 10.75
C LEU A 110 28.81 21.25 11.68
N ASN A 111 28.58 22.42 12.26
CA ASN A 111 29.54 23.14 13.15
C ASN A 111 29.53 22.67 14.60
N ASN A 112 28.93 21.52 14.93
CA ASN A 112 28.92 20.96 16.29
C ASN A 112 28.18 21.80 17.36
N THR A 113 27.27 22.67 16.97
CA THR A 113 26.48 23.45 17.92
C THR A 113 25.43 22.62 18.68
N PHE A 114 25.03 21.48 18.12
CA PHE A 114 24.17 20.51 18.78
C PHE A 114 24.97 19.60 19.73
N SER A 115 24.54 19.48 20.98
CA SER A 115 25.22 18.66 21.99
C SER A 115 25.06 17.16 21.69
N GLY A 116 26.00 16.36 22.16
CA GLY A 116 25.95 14.90 22.09
C GLY A 116 24.75 14.26 22.79
N LYS A 117 23.98 15.04 23.60
CA LYS A 117 22.71 14.59 24.19
C LYS A 117 21.56 14.58 23.18
N ILE A 118 21.67 15.32 22.08
CA ILE A 118 20.64 15.44 21.05
C ILE A 118 21.04 14.69 19.80
N ILE A 119 22.30 14.82 19.38
CA ILE A 119 22.80 14.28 18.09
C ILE A 119 24.10 13.52 18.31
N ALA A 120 24.15 12.28 17.86
CA ALA A 120 25.40 11.56 17.66
C ALA A 120 25.85 11.69 16.20
N ARG A 121 27.16 11.65 15.98
CA ARG A 121 27.79 11.65 14.65
C ARG A 121 28.27 10.25 14.36
N LYS A 122 27.86 9.73 13.23
CA LYS A 122 28.20 8.40 12.74
C LYS A 122 28.58 8.50 11.25
N ASN A 123 29.33 7.55 10.74
CA ASN A 123 29.40 7.35 9.30
C ASN A 123 28.14 6.62 8.85
N LEU A 124 27.79 6.77 7.59
CA LEU A 124 26.57 6.14 7.06
C LEU A 124 26.61 4.61 7.20
N ASP A 125 27.80 4.03 7.11
CA ASP A 125 28.05 2.59 7.19
C ASP A 125 28.34 2.08 8.62
N ASP A 126 28.34 2.99 9.62
CA ASP A 126 28.58 2.60 11.00
C ASP A 126 27.44 1.70 11.50
N LYS A 127 27.82 0.56 12.09
CA LYS A 127 26.90 -0.35 12.77
C LYS A 127 26.63 0.17 14.18
N VAL A 128 25.37 0.12 14.57
CA VAL A 128 24.93 0.49 15.91
C VAL A 128 24.56 -0.78 16.66
N LEU A 129 25.21 -1.00 17.80
CA LEU A 129 24.90 -2.13 18.67
C LEU A 129 23.51 -1.92 19.34
N ASP A 130 22.78 -3.01 19.59
CA ASP A 130 21.43 -2.95 20.16
C ASP A 130 21.40 -2.31 21.55
N ASP A 131 22.45 -2.49 22.35
CA ASP A 131 22.62 -1.96 23.70
C ASP A 131 23.25 -0.55 23.73
N GLU A 132 23.65 0.01 22.58
CA GLU A 132 24.21 1.36 22.49
C GLU A 132 23.14 2.41 22.78
N ILE A 133 23.33 3.17 23.87
CA ILE A 133 22.46 4.31 24.22
C ILE A 133 22.86 5.51 23.36
N LEU A 134 22.05 5.77 22.36
CA LEU A 134 22.23 6.88 21.41
C LEU A 134 21.25 8.02 21.70
N PRO A 135 21.63 9.26 21.39
CA PRO A 135 20.71 10.40 21.44
C PRO A 135 19.59 10.22 20.39
N PRO A 136 18.51 11.03 20.46
CA PRO A 136 17.34 10.86 19.59
C PRO A 136 17.61 11.04 18.10
N LEU A 137 18.69 11.77 17.74
CA LEU A 137 19.04 12.07 16.35
C LEU A 137 20.45 11.56 16.02
N ILE A 138 20.66 11.17 14.76
CA ILE A 138 21.95 10.78 14.21
C ILE A 138 22.25 11.64 12.99
N LEU A 139 23.42 12.30 13.00
CA LEU A 139 24.00 12.92 11.81
C LEU A 139 24.93 11.90 11.17
N ALA A 140 24.54 11.35 10.03
CA ALA A 140 25.32 10.36 9.30
C ALA A 140 26.06 11.00 8.13
N ASN A 141 27.34 10.66 7.97
CA ASN A 141 28.22 11.13 6.90
C ASN A 141 28.46 10.01 5.90
N ALA A 142 28.23 10.28 4.61
CA ALA A 142 28.59 9.37 3.53
C ALA A 142 29.98 9.70 2.98
N GLU A 143 30.65 8.74 2.33
CA GLU A 143 31.98 8.90 1.74
C GLU A 143 32.09 10.07 0.74
N ASN A 144 31.04 10.38 0.03
CA ASN A 144 30.94 11.46 -0.95
C ASN A 144 30.67 12.84 -0.35
N LYS A 145 30.86 13.03 0.97
CA LYS A 145 30.54 14.25 1.75
C LYS A 145 29.06 14.61 1.82
N ASN A 146 28.19 13.72 1.45
CA ASN A 146 26.75 13.89 1.69
C ASN A 146 26.46 13.61 3.17
N HIS A 147 25.62 14.45 3.75
CA HIS A 147 25.18 14.31 5.14
C HIS A 147 23.69 14.00 5.19
N TYR A 148 23.31 13.16 6.14
CA TYR A 148 21.91 12.78 6.36
C TYR A 148 21.55 12.91 7.85
N LEU A 149 20.39 13.44 8.12
CA LEU A 149 19.85 13.50 9.49
C LEU A 149 18.79 12.39 9.65
N TYR A 150 18.99 11.53 10.64
CA TYR A 150 18.10 10.43 10.99
C TYR A 150 17.47 10.61 12.36
N MET A 151 16.26 10.07 12.55
CA MET A 151 15.87 9.59 13.87
C MET A 151 16.68 8.32 14.18
N THR A 152 17.15 8.17 15.41
CA THR A 152 17.98 7.02 15.83
C THR A 152 17.35 5.67 15.51
N LYS A 153 16.04 5.53 15.70
CA LYS A 153 15.31 4.30 15.36
C LYS A 153 15.40 3.93 13.87
N HIS A 154 15.39 4.93 12.98
CA HIS A 154 15.48 4.69 11.52
C HIS A 154 16.92 4.37 11.09
N PHE A 155 17.91 4.99 11.73
CA PHE A 155 19.31 4.67 11.48
C PHE A 155 19.65 3.23 11.91
N LYS A 156 19.19 2.81 13.12
CA LYS A 156 19.30 1.41 13.56
C LYS A 156 18.61 0.45 12.59
N ALA A 157 17.37 0.74 12.19
CA ALA A 157 16.64 -0.09 11.24
C ALA A 157 17.33 -0.21 9.89
N LYS A 158 17.92 0.90 9.37
CA LYS A 158 18.73 0.89 8.15
C LYS A 158 19.89 -0.11 8.25
N GLY A 159 20.71 -0.01 9.30
CA GLY A 159 21.86 -0.91 9.50
C GLY A 159 21.44 -2.38 9.60
N ILE A 160 20.36 -2.67 10.33
CA ILE A 160 19.80 -4.03 10.43
C ILE A 160 19.37 -4.55 9.05
N ILE A 161 18.74 -3.71 8.22
CA ILE A 161 18.32 -4.12 6.88
C ILE A 161 19.54 -4.44 6.01
N GLU A 162 20.56 -3.59 5.99
CA GLU A 162 21.78 -3.79 5.21
C GLU A 162 22.50 -5.08 5.58
N ASP A 163 22.77 -5.29 6.87
CA ASP A 163 23.39 -6.52 7.37
C ASP A 163 22.57 -7.77 7.06
N SER A 164 21.25 -7.67 7.25
CA SER A 164 20.37 -8.81 7.01
C SER A 164 20.22 -9.13 5.54
N MET A 165 20.14 -8.13 4.67
CA MET A 165 20.07 -8.35 3.22
C MET A 165 21.37 -8.98 2.70
N GLU A 166 22.53 -8.51 3.17
CA GLU A 166 23.80 -9.14 2.83
C GLU A 166 23.82 -10.60 3.29
N ARG A 167 23.48 -10.87 4.53
CA ARG A 167 23.45 -12.19 5.13
C ARG A 167 22.48 -13.16 4.43
N ILE A 168 21.30 -12.69 4.06
CA ILE A 168 20.22 -13.54 3.49
C ILE A 168 20.42 -13.76 1.98
N PHE A 169 20.89 -12.75 1.24
CA PHE A 169 20.91 -12.78 -0.23
C PHE A 169 22.29 -12.96 -0.86
N LYS A 170 23.40 -12.44 -0.27
CA LYS A 170 24.75 -12.49 -0.88
C LYS A 170 25.56 -13.77 -0.65
N GLY A 171 25.11 -14.71 0.15
CA GLY A 171 25.89 -15.88 0.55
C GLY A 171 25.98 -17.04 -0.46
N ARG A 172 25.47 -16.90 -1.70
CA ARG A 172 25.41 -18.00 -2.68
C ARG A 172 25.95 -17.53 -4.02
N GLU A 173 26.96 -18.23 -4.57
CA GLU A 173 27.46 -17.97 -5.93
C GLU A 173 26.31 -18.07 -6.93
N LEU A 174 26.12 -17.00 -7.70
CA LEU A 174 25.15 -16.96 -8.79
C LEU A 174 25.61 -17.92 -9.90
N GLN A 175 24.94 -19.06 -9.97
CA GLN A 175 25.14 -19.95 -11.12
C GLN A 175 24.37 -19.38 -12.32
N ALA A 176 25.09 -19.22 -13.44
CA ALA A 176 24.43 -18.84 -14.70
C ALA A 176 23.34 -19.86 -15.04
N ILE A 177 22.13 -19.39 -15.24
CA ILE A 177 20.99 -20.24 -15.63
C ILE A 177 20.97 -20.36 -17.14
N SER A 178 21.03 -21.60 -17.61
CA SER A 178 20.98 -21.89 -19.02
C SER A 178 19.54 -21.78 -19.58
N LYS A 179 19.45 -21.56 -20.90
CA LYS A 179 18.16 -21.56 -21.57
C LYS A 179 17.46 -22.92 -21.43
N ASP A 180 18.24 -24.00 -21.47
CA ASP A 180 17.72 -25.37 -21.35
C ASP A 180 17.05 -25.62 -19.99
N GLU A 181 17.57 -25.04 -18.91
CA GLU A 181 16.94 -25.13 -17.57
C GLU A 181 15.59 -24.39 -17.56
N ILE A 182 15.50 -23.23 -18.23
CA ILE A 182 14.24 -22.48 -18.36
C ILE A 182 13.21 -23.27 -19.18
N ASP A 183 13.60 -23.79 -20.34
CA ASP A 183 12.72 -24.55 -21.23
C ASP A 183 12.24 -25.84 -20.53
N LYS A 184 13.12 -26.53 -19.83
CA LYS A 184 12.78 -27.68 -18.99
C LYS A 184 11.77 -27.33 -17.90
N CYS A 185 11.96 -26.22 -17.21
CA CYS A 185 11.03 -25.75 -16.17
C CYS A 185 9.63 -25.47 -16.77
N ILE A 186 9.54 -24.83 -17.93
CA ILE A 186 8.27 -24.58 -18.63
C ILE A 186 7.58 -25.90 -18.96
N ALA A 187 8.31 -26.86 -19.52
CA ALA A 187 7.77 -28.18 -19.90
C ALA A 187 7.29 -28.98 -18.68
N GLU A 188 8.05 -29.00 -17.58
CA GLU A 188 7.69 -29.68 -16.33
C GLU A 188 6.46 -29.03 -15.70
N THR A 189 6.40 -27.71 -15.64
CA THR A 189 5.24 -26.96 -15.11
C THR A 189 3.98 -27.22 -15.90
N SER A 190 4.08 -27.28 -17.24
CA SER A 190 2.95 -27.59 -18.13
C SER A 190 2.39 -29.00 -17.91
N LYS A 191 3.22 -29.97 -17.48
CA LYS A 191 2.77 -31.31 -17.12
C LYS A 191 1.97 -31.34 -15.80
N ILE A 192 2.29 -30.44 -14.89
CA ILE A 192 1.67 -30.38 -13.55
C ILE A 192 0.34 -29.60 -13.61
N ALA A 193 0.27 -28.56 -14.40
CA ALA A 193 -0.89 -27.67 -14.48
C ALA A 193 -1.99 -28.22 -15.40
N LYS A 194 -3.26 -27.90 -15.05
CA LYS A 194 -4.41 -28.13 -15.92
C LYS A 194 -4.35 -27.19 -17.13
N PRO A 195 -4.79 -27.64 -18.32
CA PRO A 195 -4.94 -26.75 -19.46
C PRO A 195 -5.88 -25.58 -19.16
N LEU A 196 -5.53 -24.39 -19.65
CA LEU A 196 -6.35 -23.20 -19.57
C LEU A 196 -7.06 -22.96 -20.91
N LYS A 197 -8.40 -22.95 -20.91
CA LYS A 197 -9.20 -22.75 -22.13
C LYS A 197 -8.80 -23.69 -23.28
N GLY A 198 -8.48 -24.96 -22.97
CA GLY A 198 -8.10 -25.98 -23.96
C GLY A 198 -6.65 -25.90 -24.46
N LYS A 199 -5.84 -24.95 -23.98
CA LYS A 199 -4.39 -24.84 -24.29
C LYS A 199 -3.57 -25.27 -23.08
N PRO A 200 -2.38 -25.89 -23.28
CA PRO A 200 -1.44 -26.15 -22.20
C PRO A 200 -1.17 -24.87 -21.41
N PHE A 201 -1.06 -24.99 -20.09
CA PHE A 201 -0.59 -23.88 -19.26
C PHE A 201 0.94 -23.79 -19.40
N GLU A 202 1.44 -22.61 -19.67
CA GLU A 202 2.88 -22.36 -19.80
C GLU A 202 3.28 -21.11 -19.03
N LEU A 203 4.38 -21.21 -18.29
CA LEU A 203 5.05 -20.05 -17.72
C LEU A 203 5.74 -19.27 -18.85
N ASN A 204 5.74 -17.95 -18.77
CA ASN A 204 6.61 -17.16 -19.62
C ASN A 204 8.08 -17.24 -19.13
N ASN A 205 9.04 -16.79 -19.94
CA ASN A 205 10.47 -16.91 -19.65
C ASN A 205 10.86 -16.24 -18.31
N GLU A 206 10.28 -15.07 -17.99
CA GLU A 206 10.57 -14.36 -16.73
C GLU A 206 10.04 -15.14 -15.51
N GLN A 207 8.85 -15.71 -15.63
CA GLN A 207 8.25 -16.55 -14.61
C GLN A 207 9.04 -17.84 -14.41
N ALA A 208 9.42 -18.50 -15.51
CA ALA A 208 10.23 -19.72 -15.47
C ALA A 208 11.63 -19.44 -14.87
N LEU A 209 12.26 -18.32 -15.26
CA LEU A 209 13.51 -17.87 -14.65
C LEU A 209 13.38 -17.70 -13.13
N ALA A 210 12.30 -17.05 -12.67
CA ALA A 210 12.06 -16.87 -11.23
C ALA A 210 11.86 -18.23 -10.52
N VAL A 211 11.20 -19.19 -11.16
CA VAL A 211 11.02 -20.55 -10.61
C VAL A 211 12.33 -21.29 -10.52
N VAL A 212 13.17 -21.26 -11.56
CA VAL A 212 14.49 -21.93 -11.58
C VAL A 212 15.41 -21.30 -10.54
N ARG A 213 15.51 -19.97 -10.51
CA ARG A 213 16.32 -19.25 -9.52
C ARG A 213 15.84 -19.53 -8.10
N GLY A 214 14.51 -19.49 -7.88
CA GLY A 214 13.92 -19.76 -6.58
C GLY A 214 14.20 -21.14 -6.00
N GLN A 215 14.61 -22.12 -6.81
CA GLN A 215 15.09 -23.41 -6.31
C GLN A 215 16.51 -23.32 -5.75
N LYS A 216 17.34 -22.42 -6.30
CA LYS A 216 18.77 -22.31 -5.98
C LYS A 216 19.05 -21.23 -4.91
N GLU A 217 18.33 -20.14 -4.91
CA GLU A 217 18.62 -18.94 -4.12
C GLU A 217 17.38 -18.27 -3.52
N ASN A 218 17.59 -17.34 -2.60
CA ASN A 218 16.57 -16.43 -2.08
C ASN A 218 16.30 -15.33 -3.10
N LEU A 219 15.05 -14.89 -3.25
CA LEU A 219 14.68 -13.97 -4.33
C LEU A 219 13.79 -12.82 -3.87
N LEU A 220 14.03 -11.68 -4.48
CA LEU A 220 13.12 -10.55 -4.57
C LEU A 220 12.41 -10.58 -5.93
N ILE A 221 11.11 -10.84 -5.95
CA ILE A 221 10.31 -10.96 -7.17
C ILE A 221 9.44 -9.73 -7.33
N THR A 222 9.71 -8.92 -8.33
CA THR A 222 8.96 -7.70 -8.60
C THR A 222 8.07 -7.84 -9.81
N GLY A 223 6.98 -7.11 -9.82
CA GLY A 223 6.08 -7.07 -10.97
C GLY A 223 4.77 -6.38 -10.67
N GLY A 224 4.19 -5.80 -11.68
CA GLY A 224 2.89 -5.13 -11.61
C GLY A 224 1.74 -6.10 -11.31
N PRO A 225 0.51 -5.57 -11.20
CA PRO A 225 -0.68 -6.39 -11.01
C PRO A 225 -0.89 -7.34 -12.19
N GLY A 226 -1.25 -8.59 -11.89
CA GLY A 226 -1.53 -9.61 -12.91
C GLY A 226 -0.30 -10.26 -13.56
N THR A 227 0.93 -9.93 -13.14
CA THR A 227 2.15 -10.56 -13.67
C THR A 227 2.37 -12.00 -13.22
N GLY A 228 1.52 -12.51 -12.32
CA GLY A 228 1.57 -13.89 -11.87
C GLY A 228 2.53 -14.15 -10.70
N LYS A 229 2.88 -13.17 -9.89
CA LYS A 229 3.74 -13.33 -8.71
C LYS A 229 3.36 -14.52 -7.85
N THR A 230 2.10 -14.65 -7.46
CA THR A 230 1.61 -15.77 -6.62
C THR A 230 1.66 -17.12 -7.37
N THR A 231 1.50 -17.11 -8.68
CA THR A 231 1.65 -18.32 -9.51
C THR A 231 3.10 -18.79 -9.52
N VAL A 232 4.05 -17.86 -9.70
CA VAL A 232 5.49 -18.14 -9.60
C VAL A 232 5.84 -18.73 -8.24
N VAL A 233 5.34 -18.15 -7.15
CA VAL A 233 5.55 -18.68 -5.79
C VAL A 233 5.05 -20.10 -5.66
N LEU A 234 3.85 -20.42 -6.15
CA LEU A 234 3.34 -21.79 -6.11
C LEU A 234 4.35 -22.77 -6.76
N TYR A 235 4.84 -22.44 -7.95
CA TYR A 235 5.77 -23.36 -8.65
C TYR A 235 7.17 -23.35 -8.06
N ILE A 236 7.65 -22.28 -7.45
CA ILE A 236 8.86 -22.28 -6.61
C ILE A 236 8.70 -23.28 -5.48
N LEU A 237 7.63 -23.14 -4.69
CA LEU A 237 7.37 -24.01 -3.54
C LEU A 237 7.15 -25.49 -3.96
N TRP A 238 6.42 -25.70 -5.04
CA TRP A 238 6.20 -27.05 -5.58
C TRP A 238 7.52 -27.70 -5.98
N ASN A 239 8.35 -27.01 -6.75
CA ASN A 239 9.61 -27.54 -7.23
C ASN A 239 10.64 -27.72 -6.11
N LEU A 240 10.68 -26.82 -5.12
CA LEU A 240 11.49 -27.01 -3.91
C LEU A 240 11.12 -28.30 -3.18
N LEU A 241 9.85 -28.55 -2.95
CA LEU A 241 9.35 -29.75 -2.29
C LEU A 241 9.54 -31.01 -3.12
N ASN A 242 9.49 -30.87 -4.44
CA ASN A 242 9.71 -31.98 -5.38
C ASN A 242 11.19 -32.36 -5.50
N SER A 243 12.09 -31.38 -5.48
CA SER A 243 13.54 -31.62 -5.56
C SER A 243 14.14 -32.18 -4.26
N ASN A 244 13.60 -31.79 -3.10
CA ASN A 244 14.07 -32.22 -1.80
C ASN A 244 12.91 -32.57 -0.86
N SER A 245 12.72 -33.87 -0.60
CA SER A 245 11.66 -34.37 0.28
C SER A 245 11.83 -33.98 1.76
N GLU A 246 13.05 -33.66 2.22
CA GLU A 246 13.29 -33.19 3.58
C GLU A 246 12.56 -31.87 3.86
N LEU A 247 12.36 -31.02 2.84
CA LEU A 247 11.61 -29.78 2.93
C LEU A 247 10.13 -29.99 3.30
N LEU A 248 9.59 -31.19 3.15
CA LEU A 248 8.26 -31.52 3.67
C LEU A 248 8.16 -31.35 5.20
N ASN A 249 9.28 -31.43 5.91
CA ASN A 249 9.35 -31.24 7.35
C ASN A 249 9.61 -29.79 7.76
N TYR A 250 9.89 -28.89 6.81
CA TYR A 250 10.14 -27.47 7.07
C TYR A 250 8.86 -26.74 7.45
N SER A 251 9.01 -25.66 8.21
CA SER A 251 7.93 -24.72 8.49
C SER A 251 7.80 -23.73 7.35
N PHE A 252 6.59 -23.52 6.85
CA PHE A 252 6.30 -22.58 5.78
C PHE A 252 5.47 -21.43 6.33
N TYR A 253 5.90 -20.20 6.04
CA TYR A 253 5.27 -18.98 6.51
C TYR A 253 4.89 -18.10 5.32
N LEU A 254 3.59 -17.81 5.19
CA LEU A 254 3.06 -16.85 4.23
C LEU A 254 2.67 -15.59 5.00
N ALA A 255 3.23 -14.44 4.67
CA ALA A 255 2.88 -13.22 5.36
C ALA A 255 2.79 -12.00 4.44
N ALA A 256 2.02 -11.01 4.90
CA ALA A 256 1.86 -9.71 4.24
C ALA A 256 1.73 -8.60 5.29
N PRO A 257 1.90 -7.33 4.93
CA PRO A 257 1.78 -6.21 5.88
C PRO A 257 0.38 -6.06 6.50
N SER A 258 -0.66 -6.41 5.75
CA SER A 258 -2.05 -6.27 6.21
C SER A 258 -2.79 -7.61 6.18
N GLY A 259 -3.85 -7.75 7.01
CA GLY A 259 -4.70 -8.94 7.04
C GLY A 259 -5.31 -9.24 5.68
N LYS A 260 -5.86 -8.23 5.02
CA LYS A 260 -6.46 -8.35 3.69
C LYS A 260 -5.46 -8.83 2.62
N ALA A 261 -4.22 -8.35 2.66
CA ALA A 261 -3.18 -8.82 1.73
C ALA A 261 -2.80 -10.27 2.02
N ALA A 262 -2.72 -10.66 3.29
CA ALA A 262 -2.44 -12.04 3.71
C ALA A 262 -3.55 -13.02 3.27
N ASP A 263 -4.82 -12.67 3.50
CA ASP A 263 -5.98 -13.46 3.07
C ASP A 263 -6.00 -13.62 1.56
N ARG A 264 -5.74 -12.53 0.82
CA ARG A 264 -5.69 -12.56 -0.63
C ARG A 264 -4.55 -13.41 -1.19
N MET A 265 -3.37 -13.33 -0.59
CA MET A 265 -2.23 -14.18 -0.93
C MET A 265 -2.61 -15.65 -0.77
N GLN A 266 -3.25 -16.01 0.35
CA GLN A 266 -3.74 -17.35 0.62
C GLN A 266 -4.80 -17.78 -0.41
N GLU A 267 -5.84 -16.97 -0.66
CA GLU A 267 -6.87 -17.24 -1.67
C GLU A 267 -6.26 -17.46 -3.07
N SER A 268 -5.29 -16.61 -3.45
CA SER A 268 -4.61 -16.71 -4.75
C SER A 268 -3.79 -17.99 -4.86
N LEU A 269 -3.06 -18.36 -3.80
CA LEU A 269 -2.32 -19.61 -3.73
C LEU A 269 -3.25 -20.83 -3.86
N GLN A 270 -4.38 -20.84 -3.14
CA GLN A 270 -5.39 -21.89 -3.22
C GLN A 270 -6.02 -22.00 -4.61
N LYS A 271 -6.34 -20.86 -5.21
CA LYS A 271 -6.88 -20.80 -6.58
C LYS A 271 -5.88 -21.42 -7.59
N ASN A 272 -4.61 -21.09 -7.46
CA ASN A 272 -3.55 -21.66 -8.31
C ASN A 272 -3.35 -23.16 -8.01
N LEU A 273 -3.41 -23.60 -6.76
CA LEU A 273 -3.39 -25.03 -6.40
C LEU A 273 -4.55 -25.81 -7.02
N ASN A 274 -5.72 -25.21 -7.17
CA ASN A 274 -6.85 -25.86 -7.83
C ASN A 274 -6.61 -26.09 -9.33
N GLN A 275 -5.66 -25.37 -9.95
CA GLN A 275 -5.21 -25.59 -11.32
C GLN A 275 -4.19 -26.73 -11.46
N ILE A 276 -3.72 -27.31 -10.38
CA ILE A 276 -2.91 -28.54 -10.42
C ILE A 276 -3.80 -29.70 -10.91
N ARG A 277 -3.26 -30.57 -11.75
CA ARG A 277 -3.98 -31.72 -12.30
C ARG A 277 -4.46 -32.64 -11.19
N ASP A 278 -5.62 -33.25 -11.41
CA ASP A 278 -6.28 -34.04 -10.37
C ASP A 278 -5.50 -35.33 -10.03
N GLU A 279 -4.74 -35.86 -10.98
CA GLU A 279 -3.85 -37.01 -10.76
C GLU A 279 -2.81 -36.78 -9.66
N PHE A 280 -2.35 -35.52 -9.47
CA PHE A 280 -1.43 -35.15 -8.39
C PHE A 280 -2.13 -34.87 -7.05
N LYS A 281 -3.45 -34.91 -7.05
CA LYS A 281 -4.28 -34.81 -5.84
C LYS A 281 -4.73 -36.16 -5.31
N ASP A 282 -4.39 -37.25 -6.04
CA ASP A 282 -4.71 -38.63 -5.67
C ASP A 282 -3.57 -39.22 -4.81
N SER A 283 -3.94 -39.94 -3.75
CA SER A 283 -3.02 -40.67 -2.90
C SER A 283 -2.18 -41.75 -3.61
N LYS A 284 -2.57 -42.15 -4.81
CA LYS A 284 -1.78 -43.08 -5.66
C LYS A 284 -0.42 -42.49 -6.08
N ASN A 285 -0.33 -41.15 -6.17
CA ASN A 285 0.91 -40.42 -6.42
C ASN A 285 1.45 -39.88 -5.07
N GLU A 286 1.98 -40.74 -4.23
CA GLU A 286 2.27 -40.44 -2.84
C GLU A 286 3.09 -39.14 -2.62
N LYS A 287 4.14 -38.92 -3.43
CA LYS A 287 5.02 -37.77 -3.29
C LYS A 287 4.29 -36.48 -3.61
N GLU A 288 3.67 -36.39 -4.78
CA GLU A 288 2.95 -35.21 -5.25
C GLU A 288 1.73 -34.91 -4.37
N PHE A 289 1.04 -35.95 -3.91
CA PHE A 289 -0.07 -35.82 -2.98
C PHE A 289 0.37 -35.21 -1.64
N ARG A 290 1.53 -35.61 -1.12
CA ARG A 290 2.11 -35.01 0.10
C ARG A 290 2.47 -33.55 -0.11
N ILE A 291 3.05 -33.20 -1.28
CA ILE A 291 3.35 -31.81 -1.65
C ILE A 291 2.05 -30.99 -1.72
N TYR A 292 1.06 -31.48 -2.45
CA TYR A 292 -0.24 -30.83 -2.60
C TYR A 292 -0.88 -30.56 -1.23
N ASN A 293 -0.93 -31.57 -0.35
CA ASN A 293 -1.51 -31.43 0.98
C ASN A 293 -0.72 -30.46 1.88
N LYS A 294 0.60 -30.42 1.75
CA LYS A 294 1.44 -29.45 2.46
C LYS A 294 1.09 -28.03 2.05
N LEU A 295 1.07 -27.76 0.74
CA LEU A 295 0.77 -26.44 0.20
C LEU A 295 -0.68 -26.01 0.46
N ARG A 296 -1.61 -26.96 0.45
CA ARG A 296 -3.02 -26.72 0.75
C ARG A 296 -3.26 -26.22 2.18
N LYS A 297 -2.44 -26.63 3.14
CA LYS A 297 -2.56 -26.28 4.57
C LYS A 297 -1.90 -24.94 4.91
N LEU A 298 -1.28 -24.26 3.95
CA LEU A 298 -0.62 -22.99 4.22
C LEU A 298 -1.65 -21.89 4.47
N GLU A 299 -1.47 -21.17 5.56
CA GLU A 299 -2.30 -20.05 5.98
C GLU A 299 -1.52 -18.73 5.87
N GLY A 300 -2.19 -17.69 5.39
CA GLY A 300 -1.64 -16.34 5.36
C GLY A 300 -1.75 -15.67 6.73
N SER A 301 -0.75 -14.87 7.09
CA SER A 301 -0.78 -14.07 8.31
C SER A 301 -0.23 -12.66 8.08
N THR A 302 -0.52 -11.73 8.99
CA THR A 302 0.19 -10.44 8.98
C THR A 302 1.61 -10.62 9.51
N ILE A 303 2.55 -9.76 9.05
CA ILE A 303 3.93 -9.77 9.56
C ILE A 303 3.96 -9.57 11.07
N HIS A 304 3.13 -8.69 11.64
CA HIS A 304 3.00 -8.49 13.08
C HIS A 304 2.60 -9.79 13.82
N ARG A 305 1.68 -10.53 13.24
CA ARG A 305 1.21 -11.82 13.81
C ARG A 305 2.25 -12.90 13.66
N LEU A 306 2.95 -12.94 12.52
CA LEU A 306 4.07 -13.84 12.27
C LEU A 306 5.16 -13.63 13.33
N LEU A 307 5.56 -12.38 13.57
CA LEU A 307 6.57 -12.02 14.57
C LEU A 307 6.06 -12.10 16.02
N LYS A 308 4.78 -12.41 16.24
CA LYS A 308 4.11 -12.45 17.55
C LYS A 308 4.27 -11.14 18.33
N TYR A 309 3.76 -10.05 17.73
CA TYR A 309 3.75 -8.75 18.37
C TYR A 309 2.94 -8.76 19.68
N SER A 310 3.53 -8.27 20.75
CA SER A 310 2.89 -8.12 22.07
C SER A 310 2.58 -6.64 22.31
N LYS A 311 1.29 -6.30 22.46
CA LYS A 311 0.85 -4.94 22.80
C LYS A 311 1.34 -4.48 24.17
N ASN A 312 1.49 -5.41 25.12
CA ASN A 312 1.87 -5.10 26.50
C ASN A 312 3.35 -4.71 26.62
N SER A 313 4.22 -5.35 25.88
CA SER A 313 5.68 -5.08 25.87
C SER A 313 6.11 -4.18 24.72
N ASN A 314 5.23 -3.92 23.75
CA ASN A 314 5.53 -3.23 22.50
C ASN A 314 6.71 -3.86 21.71
N ASN A 315 6.89 -5.18 21.84
CA ASN A 315 7.99 -5.94 21.24
C ASN A 315 7.49 -7.14 20.44
N PHE A 316 8.35 -7.63 19.56
CA PHE A 316 8.16 -8.88 18.84
C PHE A 316 8.82 -10.06 19.58
N SER A 317 8.11 -11.19 19.67
CA SER A 317 8.68 -12.42 20.27
C SER A 317 9.76 -13.03 19.40
N PHE A 318 9.61 -12.97 18.05
CA PHE A 318 10.67 -13.34 17.13
C PHE A 318 11.49 -12.09 16.79
N ASN A 319 12.80 -12.15 17.01
CA ASN A 319 13.74 -11.04 16.85
C ASN A 319 15.17 -11.61 16.64
N ALA A 320 16.21 -10.80 16.77
CA ALA A 320 17.59 -11.22 16.58
C ALA A 320 18.07 -12.31 17.57
N GLU A 321 17.60 -12.24 18.83
CA GLU A 321 17.95 -13.20 19.89
C GLU A 321 17.14 -14.49 19.82
N ASN A 322 15.91 -14.39 19.32
CA ASN A 322 14.96 -15.51 19.20
C ASN A 322 14.46 -15.60 17.76
N GLN A 323 15.31 -16.11 16.88
CA GLN A 323 14.99 -16.30 15.47
C GLN A 323 14.04 -17.47 15.24
N PHE A 324 13.43 -17.50 14.06
CA PHE A 324 12.66 -18.65 13.58
C PHE A 324 13.55 -19.92 13.46
N PRO A 325 12.92 -21.11 13.42
CA PRO A 325 13.68 -22.35 13.15
C PRO A 325 14.45 -22.26 11.82
N LYS A 326 15.67 -22.80 11.79
CA LYS A 326 16.52 -22.82 10.57
C LYS A 326 15.82 -23.47 9.38
N ASN A 327 15.06 -24.52 9.65
CA ASN A 327 14.29 -25.25 8.66
C ASN A 327 12.97 -24.54 8.34
N SER A 328 13.07 -23.35 7.75
CA SER A 328 11.93 -22.49 7.45
C SER A 328 11.96 -21.96 6.03
N VAL A 329 10.77 -21.75 5.48
CA VAL A 329 10.55 -21.10 4.17
C VAL A 329 9.58 -19.94 4.37
N PHE A 330 9.99 -18.76 3.98
CA PHE A 330 9.18 -17.54 4.09
C PHE A 330 8.79 -17.02 2.72
N VAL A 331 7.55 -16.60 2.60
CA VAL A 331 7.04 -15.85 1.46
C VAL A 331 6.35 -14.61 1.98
N ILE A 332 6.88 -13.46 1.63
CA ILE A 332 6.37 -12.15 2.03
C ILE A 332 5.81 -11.43 0.81
N ASP A 333 4.53 -11.13 0.81
CA ASP A 333 3.87 -10.42 -0.29
C ASP A 333 3.55 -8.96 0.06
N GLU A 334 3.25 -8.15 -0.95
CA GLU A 334 2.97 -6.71 -0.84
C GLU A 334 4.08 -5.94 -0.08
N ALA A 335 5.35 -6.26 -0.39
CA ALA A 335 6.49 -5.68 0.32
C ALA A 335 6.63 -4.16 0.15
N SER A 336 6.00 -3.54 -0.86
CA SER A 336 5.93 -2.08 -1.02
C SER A 336 5.28 -1.37 0.18
N MET A 337 4.40 -2.08 0.93
CA MET A 337 3.69 -1.53 2.08
C MET A 337 4.44 -1.71 3.41
N ILE A 338 5.63 -2.31 3.41
CA ILE A 338 6.40 -2.57 4.64
C ILE A 338 7.25 -1.34 4.94
N ASP A 339 7.08 -0.75 6.13
CA ASP A 339 7.94 0.34 6.61
C ASP A 339 9.32 -0.14 7.05
N ILE A 340 10.26 0.80 7.23
CA ILE A 340 11.66 0.50 7.53
C ILE A 340 11.81 -0.28 8.85
N ASN A 341 11.03 0.05 9.89
CA ASN A 341 11.16 -0.60 11.19
C ASN A 341 10.60 -2.03 11.17
N LEU A 342 9.44 -2.21 10.55
CA LEU A 342 8.82 -3.54 10.41
C LEU A 342 9.67 -4.45 9.52
N PHE A 343 10.28 -3.90 8.46
CA PHE A 343 11.17 -4.66 7.58
C PHE A 343 12.44 -5.09 8.30
N ALA A 344 13.07 -4.19 9.06
CA ALA A 344 14.21 -4.52 9.92
C ALA A 344 13.86 -5.62 10.93
N SER A 345 12.72 -5.48 11.63
CA SER A 345 12.25 -6.48 12.61
C SER A 345 11.99 -7.84 11.99
N LEU A 346 11.46 -7.88 10.76
CA LEU A 346 11.26 -9.12 10.02
C LEU A 346 12.58 -9.78 9.65
N LEU A 347 13.50 -9.03 9.05
CA LEU A 347 14.76 -9.57 8.54
C LEU A 347 15.67 -10.12 9.65
N GLN A 348 15.76 -9.43 10.80
CA GLN A 348 16.58 -9.91 11.92
C GLN A 348 16.07 -11.21 12.55
N ALA A 349 14.75 -11.49 12.45
CA ALA A 349 14.14 -12.69 12.96
C ALA A 349 14.35 -13.93 12.04
N ILE A 350 14.82 -13.73 10.81
CA ILE A 350 15.02 -14.79 9.81
C ILE A 350 16.44 -15.36 9.91
N PRO A 351 16.60 -16.69 10.14
CA PRO A 351 17.92 -17.31 10.18
C PRO A 351 18.56 -17.42 8.79
N ASN A 352 19.89 -17.55 8.76
CA ASN A 352 20.68 -17.61 7.51
C ASN A 352 20.30 -18.79 6.61
N GLU A 353 19.94 -19.88 7.21
CA GLU A 353 19.63 -21.13 6.52
C GLU A 353 18.24 -21.17 5.90
N ALA A 354 17.36 -20.24 6.31
CA ALA A 354 16.00 -20.18 5.82
C ALA A 354 15.92 -19.83 4.32
N ARG A 355 14.88 -20.30 3.67
CA ARG A 355 14.51 -19.85 2.32
C ARG A 355 13.62 -18.63 2.43
N PHE A 356 13.92 -17.59 1.65
CA PHE A 356 13.24 -16.31 1.78
C PHE A 356 12.88 -15.70 0.43
N PHE A 357 11.59 -15.47 0.22
CA PHE A 357 11.03 -14.90 -0.99
C PHE A 357 10.22 -13.65 -0.66
N ILE A 358 10.58 -12.54 -1.29
CA ILE A 358 9.88 -11.26 -1.15
C ILE A 358 9.21 -10.92 -2.47
N LEU A 359 7.92 -10.53 -2.40
CA LEU A 359 7.15 -10.10 -3.56
C LEU A 359 6.64 -8.68 -3.36
N GLY A 360 6.67 -7.89 -4.42
CA GLY A 360 6.13 -6.54 -4.36
C GLY A 360 6.08 -5.85 -5.72
N ASP A 361 5.47 -4.69 -5.71
CA ASP A 361 5.39 -3.79 -6.87
C ASP A 361 5.92 -2.40 -6.44
N PRO A 362 7.11 -2.00 -6.89
CA PRO A 362 7.73 -0.75 -6.45
C PRO A 362 6.99 0.52 -6.92
N TYR A 363 6.07 0.38 -7.87
CA TYR A 363 5.30 1.50 -8.40
C TYR A 363 3.97 1.71 -7.66
N GLN A 364 3.56 0.75 -6.84
CA GLN A 364 2.43 0.93 -5.94
C GLN A 364 2.79 1.83 -4.76
N LEU A 365 1.77 2.28 -4.05
CA LEU A 365 1.93 3.11 -2.88
C LEU A 365 2.90 2.46 -1.86
N PRO A 366 3.89 3.21 -1.36
CA PRO A 366 4.73 2.75 -0.27
C PRO A 366 3.95 2.64 1.04
N SER A 367 4.65 2.21 2.09
CA SER A 367 4.10 2.21 3.45
C SER A 367 3.61 3.61 3.86
N VAL A 368 2.60 3.65 4.73
CA VAL A 368 2.15 4.91 5.34
C VAL A 368 3.22 5.44 6.30
N ASP A 369 3.85 4.52 7.06
CA ASP A 369 4.97 4.83 7.94
C ASP A 369 6.28 5.04 7.16
N ALA A 370 7.34 5.47 7.87
CA ALA A 370 8.58 5.92 7.26
C ALA A 370 9.30 4.87 6.40
N GLY A 371 9.80 5.31 5.26
CA GLY A 371 10.66 4.57 4.34
C GLY A 371 9.94 3.88 3.18
N ALA A 372 10.48 4.02 1.98
CA ALA A 372 10.08 3.29 0.78
C ALA A 372 11.12 2.19 0.49
N VAL A 373 11.28 1.25 1.43
CA VAL A 373 12.41 0.30 1.46
C VAL A 373 12.53 -0.51 0.19
N LEU A 374 11.42 -1.10 -0.31
CA LEU A 374 11.44 -1.89 -1.55
C LEU A 374 11.93 -1.06 -2.75
N GLY A 375 11.45 0.18 -2.87
CA GLY A 375 11.84 1.07 -3.95
C GLY A 375 13.32 1.44 -3.91
N GLU A 376 13.88 1.64 -2.71
CA GLU A 376 15.31 1.96 -2.53
C GLU A 376 16.21 0.75 -2.84
N ILE A 377 15.87 -0.44 -2.34
CA ILE A 377 16.60 -1.68 -2.65
C ILE A 377 16.69 -1.87 -4.18
N LEU A 378 15.60 -1.62 -4.88
CA LEU A 378 15.54 -1.81 -6.34
C LEU A 378 16.25 -0.73 -7.16
N LYS A 379 16.57 0.42 -6.59
CA LYS A 379 17.40 1.46 -7.25
C LYS A 379 18.89 1.17 -7.19
N GLN A 380 19.33 0.27 -6.32
CA GLN A 380 20.73 -0.07 -6.14
C GLN A 380 21.30 -0.90 -7.30
N LYS A 381 22.59 -0.78 -7.57
CA LYS A 381 23.24 -1.54 -8.67
C LYS A 381 23.24 -3.05 -8.45
N SER A 382 23.19 -3.49 -7.19
CA SER A 382 23.11 -4.88 -6.74
C SER A 382 21.74 -5.52 -7.03
N GLU A 383 20.74 -4.75 -7.50
CA GLU A 383 19.42 -5.24 -7.90
C GLU A 383 19.47 -6.49 -8.80
N LYS A 384 20.55 -6.63 -9.58
CA LYS A 384 20.67 -7.72 -10.56
C LYS A 384 20.92 -9.08 -9.95
N ASP A 385 21.48 -9.13 -8.75
CA ASP A 385 22.03 -10.38 -8.20
C ASP A 385 21.00 -11.26 -7.52
N PHE A 386 19.93 -10.72 -6.95
CA PHE A 386 18.87 -11.50 -6.27
C PHE A 386 17.45 -11.10 -6.70
N THR A 387 17.31 -10.29 -7.72
CA THR A 387 16.01 -9.78 -8.18
C THR A 387 15.56 -10.42 -9.47
N VAL A 388 14.28 -10.73 -9.57
CA VAL A 388 13.60 -11.10 -10.82
C VAL A 388 12.42 -10.18 -11.07
N LYS A 389 12.40 -9.51 -12.23
CA LYS A 389 11.33 -8.60 -12.65
C LYS A 389 10.37 -9.31 -13.62
N LEU A 390 9.10 -9.43 -13.21
CA LEU A 390 8.02 -9.93 -14.05
C LEU A 390 7.37 -8.75 -14.78
N VAL A 391 7.51 -8.69 -16.09
CA VAL A 391 7.04 -7.57 -16.91
C VAL A 391 5.66 -7.85 -17.51
N ARG A 392 5.48 -9.06 -18.06
CA ARG A 392 4.26 -9.42 -18.77
C ARG A 392 3.08 -9.63 -17.82
N SER A 393 2.02 -8.83 -17.99
CA SER A 393 0.78 -8.99 -17.23
C SER A 393 -0.18 -9.95 -17.94
N ASN A 394 -0.75 -10.88 -17.19
CA ASN A 394 -1.84 -11.75 -17.67
C ASN A 394 -3.22 -11.09 -17.52
N ARG A 395 -3.28 -9.96 -16.79
CA ARG A 395 -4.52 -9.19 -16.57
C ARG A 395 -4.73 -8.16 -17.66
N PHE A 396 -3.66 -7.47 -18.01
CA PHE A 396 -3.67 -6.43 -19.02
C PHE A 396 -2.88 -6.93 -20.23
N THR A 397 -3.58 -7.16 -21.32
CA THR A 397 -2.93 -7.46 -22.61
C THR A 397 -2.23 -6.21 -23.14
N ASP A 398 -1.32 -6.36 -24.08
CA ASP A 398 -0.61 -5.22 -24.69
C ASP A 398 -1.58 -4.23 -25.36
N ASP A 399 -2.79 -4.68 -25.69
CA ASP A 399 -3.86 -3.85 -26.29
C ASP A 399 -4.77 -3.21 -25.25
N SER A 400 -4.72 -3.65 -23.99
CA SER A 400 -5.56 -3.10 -22.89
C SER A 400 -5.26 -1.62 -22.65
N GLU A 401 -6.30 -0.78 -22.64
CA GLU A 401 -6.16 0.65 -22.38
C GLU A 401 -5.70 0.91 -20.93
N ILE A 402 -6.17 0.11 -19.95
CA ILE A 402 -5.69 0.17 -18.55
C ILE A 402 -4.20 -0.15 -18.49
N GLY A 403 -3.77 -1.20 -19.21
CA GLY A 403 -2.37 -1.57 -19.27
C GLY A 403 -1.49 -0.49 -19.89
N LYS A 404 -1.93 0.12 -20.99
CA LYS A 404 -1.25 1.26 -21.62
C LYS A 404 -1.18 2.47 -20.71
N LEU A 405 -2.27 2.80 -20.00
CA LEU A 405 -2.32 3.89 -19.03
C LEU A 405 -1.36 3.64 -17.88
N ALA A 406 -1.41 2.46 -17.25
CA ALA A 406 -0.51 2.09 -16.16
C ALA A 406 0.97 2.16 -16.57
N LYS A 407 1.29 1.71 -17.80
CA LYS A 407 2.64 1.82 -18.36
C LYS A 407 3.07 3.28 -18.54
N LYS A 408 2.22 4.14 -19.09
CA LYS A 408 2.54 5.56 -19.27
C LYS A 408 2.75 6.32 -17.97
N ILE A 409 1.93 6.04 -16.94
CA ILE A 409 2.13 6.61 -15.60
C ILE A 409 3.51 6.21 -15.06
N LYS A 410 3.90 4.96 -15.26
CA LYS A 410 5.19 4.44 -14.85
C LYS A 410 6.35 5.06 -15.64
N ASP A 411 6.24 5.11 -16.97
CA ASP A 411 7.28 5.67 -17.85
C ASP A 411 7.48 7.18 -17.59
N SER A 412 6.40 7.91 -17.28
CA SER A 412 6.48 9.32 -16.88
C SER A 412 7.28 9.50 -15.59
N ALA A 413 7.11 8.59 -14.63
CA ALA A 413 7.83 8.60 -13.38
C ALA A 413 9.32 8.24 -13.53
N GLU A 414 9.63 7.17 -14.28
CA GLU A 414 11.00 6.67 -14.44
C GLU A 414 11.86 7.56 -15.34
N ASN A 415 11.29 7.99 -16.46
CA ASN A 415 12.03 8.62 -17.55
C ASN A 415 11.80 10.13 -17.63
N LYS A 416 11.04 10.71 -16.70
CA LYS A 416 10.63 12.14 -16.72
C LYS A 416 10.01 12.56 -18.06
N VAL A 417 9.30 11.63 -18.72
CA VAL A 417 8.61 11.91 -19.98
C VAL A 417 7.27 12.59 -19.67
N PRO A 418 7.00 13.77 -20.25
CA PRO A 418 5.74 14.47 -20.01
C PRO A 418 4.52 13.59 -20.34
N PHE A 419 3.57 13.51 -19.41
CA PHE A 419 2.35 12.76 -19.60
C PHE A 419 1.44 13.45 -20.62
N LYS A 420 1.08 12.73 -21.69
CA LYS A 420 0.18 13.24 -22.73
C LYS A 420 -1.23 12.70 -22.49
N SER A 421 -2.10 13.51 -21.91
CA SER A 421 -3.51 13.19 -21.64
C SER A 421 -4.33 12.99 -22.91
N GLN A 422 -3.97 13.64 -24.01
CA GLN A 422 -4.68 13.63 -25.31
C GLN A 422 -4.78 12.25 -25.98
N GLU A 423 -3.97 11.28 -25.54
CA GLU A 423 -3.99 9.92 -26.07
C GLU A 423 -5.09 9.05 -25.45
N PHE A 424 -5.78 9.56 -24.43
CA PHE A 424 -6.92 8.89 -23.82
C PHE A 424 -8.20 9.63 -24.16
N SER A 425 -9.29 8.89 -24.40
CA SER A 425 -10.58 9.51 -24.71
C SER A 425 -11.05 10.39 -23.56
N LEU A 426 -10.83 11.69 -23.71
CA LEU A 426 -11.35 12.72 -22.81
C LEU A 426 -12.79 13.00 -23.18
N HIS A 427 -13.72 12.74 -22.29
CA HIS A 427 -15.08 13.23 -22.40
C HIS A 427 -15.22 14.50 -21.56
N PRO A 428 -15.20 15.71 -22.18
CA PRO A 428 -15.51 16.93 -21.46
C PRO A 428 -16.99 16.90 -21.06
N ALA A 429 -17.26 17.10 -19.77
CA ALA A 429 -18.58 17.43 -19.22
C ALA A 429 -19.69 16.39 -19.37
N LEU A 430 -19.54 15.17 -18.86
CA LEU A 430 -20.64 14.21 -18.88
C LEU A 430 -21.16 13.78 -17.51
N LEU A 431 -21.02 14.60 -16.50
CA LEU A 431 -21.89 14.50 -15.33
C LEU A 431 -23.36 14.84 -15.65
N ASN A 432 -23.65 15.29 -16.89
CA ASN A 432 -25.00 15.66 -17.33
C ASN A 432 -25.76 14.56 -18.08
N SER A 433 -25.17 13.44 -18.42
CA SER A 433 -25.86 12.33 -19.12
C SER A 433 -25.79 11.04 -18.31
N PRO A 434 -26.84 10.68 -17.56
CA PRO A 434 -26.83 9.56 -16.64
C PRO A 434 -26.87 8.17 -17.30
N ASN A 435 -26.97 8.03 -18.61
CA ASN A 435 -27.44 6.79 -19.23
C ASN A 435 -26.39 5.93 -19.92
N GLU A 436 -25.14 6.32 -19.95
CA GLU A 436 -24.10 5.48 -20.56
C GLU A 436 -22.82 5.58 -19.73
N PHE A 437 -22.72 4.75 -18.67
CA PHE A 437 -21.38 4.26 -18.31
C PHE A 437 -20.86 3.57 -19.56
N SER A 438 -19.92 4.24 -20.22
CA SER A 438 -19.42 3.82 -21.51
C SER A 438 -18.78 2.43 -21.38
N LYS A 439 -18.85 1.67 -22.45
CA LYS A 439 -18.20 0.37 -22.60
C LYS A 439 -16.67 0.47 -22.79
N LYS A 440 -16.08 1.64 -22.55
CA LYS A 440 -14.65 1.88 -22.72
C LYS A 440 -13.89 1.42 -21.47
N GLU A 441 -12.70 0.91 -21.70
CA GLU A 441 -11.83 0.41 -20.64
C GLU A 441 -11.27 1.54 -19.76
N VAL A 442 -10.96 2.70 -20.35
CA VAL A 442 -10.50 3.90 -19.65
C VAL A 442 -11.36 5.09 -20.03
N GLU A 443 -11.91 5.76 -19.02
CA GLU A 443 -12.70 6.99 -19.17
C GLU A 443 -12.16 8.06 -18.27
N TYR A 444 -12.25 9.28 -18.75
CA TYR A 444 -11.81 10.47 -18.04
C TYR A 444 -12.92 11.51 -18.03
N TYR A 445 -13.30 11.97 -16.85
CA TYR A 445 -14.33 12.98 -16.67
C TYR A 445 -13.71 14.27 -16.13
N SER A 446 -13.64 15.31 -16.96
CA SER A 446 -13.27 16.65 -16.51
C SER A 446 -14.46 17.33 -15.85
N LEU A 447 -14.25 17.86 -14.67
CA LEU A 447 -15.26 18.60 -13.91
C LEU A 447 -15.29 20.10 -14.26
N GLN A 448 -14.48 20.52 -15.23
CA GLN A 448 -14.45 21.90 -15.70
C GLN A 448 -15.22 22.01 -17.02
N GLU A 449 -16.21 22.91 -17.08
CA GLU A 449 -16.75 23.34 -18.36
C GLU A 449 -15.68 24.14 -19.12
N LYS A 450 -15.32 23.69 -20.32
CA LYS A 450 -14.57 24.50 -21.27
C LYS A 450 -15.53 25.55 -21.84
N THR A 451 -15.64 26.69 -21.18
CA THR A 451 -16.15 27.90 -21.86
C THR A 451 -15.01 28.53 -22.65
N HIS A 452 -15.27 28.89 -23.89
CA HIS A 452 -14.31 29.35 -24.89
C HIS A 452 -13.51 30.63 -24.54
N SER A 453 -13.65 31.17 -23.34
CA SER A 453 -12.88 32.33 -22.89
C SER A 453 -13.05 32.60 -21.39
N ASN A 454 -12.29 32.02 -20.56
CA ASN A 454 -12.13 32.15 -19.11
C ASN A 454 -12.58 30.93 -18.34
N SER A 455 -11.64 30.32 -17.62
CA SER A 455 -11.89 29.25 -16.66
C SER A 455 -12.75 29.77 -15.49
N THR A 456 -14.07 29.67 -15.63
CA THR A 456 -14.98 29.90 -14.50
C THR A 456 -14.97 28.68 -13.60
N ASN A 457 -14.52 28.85 -12.36
CA ASN A 457 -14.64 27.84 -11.32
C ASN A 457 -16.13 27.51 -11.14
N ILE A 458 -16.52 26.27 -11.43
CA ILE A 458 -17.86 25.74 -11.16
C ILE A 458 -18.19 26.00 -9.68
N SER A 459 -19.38 26.55 -9.41
CA SER A 459 -19.80 26.79 -8.04
C SER A 459 -19.88 25.47 -7.25
N ARG A 460 -19.59 25.50 -5.94
CA ARG A 460 -19.68 24.32 -5.09
C ARG A 460 -21.04 23.60 -5.20
N LYS A 461 -22.14 24.35 -5.25
CA LYS A 461 -23.51 23.81 -5.38
C LYS A 461 -23.72 23.09 -6.72
N GLU A 462 -23.20 23.61 -7.79
CA GLU A 462 -23.30 22.99 -9.12
C GLU A 462 -22.48 21.72 -9.21
N LEU A 463 -21.28 21.72 -8.63
CA LEU A 463 -20.44 20.55 -8.53
C LEU A 463 -21.10 19.45 -7.69
N GLU A 464 -21.69 19.79 -6.54
CA GLU A 464 -22.45 18.83 -5.70
C GLU A 464 -23.63 18.23 -6.47
N LYS A 465 -24.39 19.04 -7.23
CA LYS A 465 -25.48 18.57 -8.07
C LYS A 465 -25.02 17.65 -9.20
N ASN A 466 -23.90 17.96 -9.83
CA ASN A 466 -23.33 17.11 -10.89
C ASN A 466 -22.79 15.80 -10.32
N LEU A 467 -22.18 15.85 -9.15
CA LEU A 467 -21.71 14.67 -8.43
C LEU A 467 -22.88 13.77 -8.02
N GLU A 468 -23.99 14.35 -7.54
CA GLU A 468 -25.19 13.61 -7.20
C GLU A 468 -25.76 12.84 -8.40
N LYS A 469 -25.86 13.49 -9.57
CA LYS A 469 -26.31 12.83 -10.80
C LYS A 469 -25.39 11.67 -11.20
N PHE A 470 -24.08 11.89 -11.09
CA PHE A 470 -23.08 10.84 -11.35
C PHE A 470 -23.29 9.65 -10.40
N LEU A 471 -23.45 9.89 -9.10
CA LEU A 471 -23.65 8.85 -8.10
C LEU A 471 -24.96 8.08 -8.30
N ILE A 472 -26.04 8.75 -8.72
CA ILE A 472 -27.31 8.08 -9.09
C ILE A 472 -27.07 7.09 -10.23
N SER A 473 -26.33 7.48 -11.26
CA SER A 473 -25.97 6.59 -12.37
C SER A 473 -25.07 5.45 -11.90
N TRP A 474 -24.09 5.75 -11.06
CA TRP A 474 -23.15 4.77 -10.51
C TRP A 474 -23.89 3.69 -9.66
N LEU A 475 -24.98 4.05 -8.99
CA LEU A 475 -25.79 3.15 -8.16
C LEU A 475 -26.66 2.16 -8.95
N GLY A 476 -26.60 2.11 -10.29
CA GLY A 476 -27.50 1.31 -11.12
C GLY A 476 -27.66 -0.15 -10.68
N ASP A 477 -26.56 -0.82 -10.33
CA ASP A 477 -26.57 -2.23 -9.89
C ASP A 477 -26.93 -2.45 -8.41
N PHE A 478 -27.08 -1.38 -7.63
CA PHE A 478 -27.38 -1.49 -6.20
C PHE A 478 -28.74 -2.12 -5.91
N LYS A 479 -29.73 -1.92 -6.81
CA LYS A 479 -31.07 -2.55 -6.68
C LYS A 479 -30.96 -4.06 -6.64
N LYS A 480 -30.13 -4.66 -7.49
CA LYS A 480 -29.89 -6.11 -7.53
C LYS A 480 -29.22 -6.59 -6.25
N LEU A 481 -28.23 -5.84 -5.76
CA LEU A 481 -27.53 -6.16 -4.50
C LEU A 481 -28.52 -6.17 -3.32
N LYS A 482 -29.39 -5.17 -3.22
CA LYS A 482 -30.45 -5.08 -2.21
C LYS A 482 -31.44 -6.25 -2.30
N GLU A 483 -31.85 -6.62 -3.52
CA GLU A 483 -32.74 -7.76 -3.75
C GLU A 483 -32.10 -9.07 -3.31
N LEU A 484 -30.84 -9.32 -3.62
CA LEU A 484 -30.13 -10.50 -3.17
C LEU A 484 -29.93 -10.50 -1.64
N ALA A 485 -29.59 -9.36 -1.05
CA ALA A 485 -29.44 -9.22 0.39
C ALA A 485 -30.72 -9.57 1.16
N SER A 486 -31.92 -9.27 0.60
CA SER A 486 -33.21 -9.59 1.22
C SER A 486 -33.52 -11.08 1.28
N LYS A 487 -32.83 -11.90 0.49
CA LYS A 487 -33.04 -13.36 0.42
C LYS A 487 -32.10 -14.14 1.34
N ILE A 488 -31.14 -13.48 2.01
CA ILE A 488 -30.17 -14.13 2.88
C ILE A 488 -30.67 -14.11 4.33
N GLU A 489 -30.78 -15.30 4.92
CA GLU A 489 -31.09 -15.49 6.33
C GLU A 489 -29.80 -15.62 7.14
N PRO A 490 -29.51 -14.71 8.11
CA PRO A 490 -28.25 -14.71 8.88
C PRO A 490 -27.91 -16.02 9.59
N HIS A 491 -28.91 -16.73 10.08
CA HIS A 491 -28.74 -18.00 10.80
C HIS A 491 -28.75 -19.26 9.90
N LYS A 492 -29.09 -19.10 8.62
CA LYS A 492 -29.15 -20.19 7.64
C LYS A 492 -28.58 -19.72 6.31
N LEU A 493 -27.26 -19.50 6.27
CA LEU A 493 -26.58 -18.95 5.11
C LEU A 493 -26.63 -19.93 3.92
N ASP A 494 -27.26 -19.50 2.82
CA ASP A 494 -27.12 -20.15 1.52
C ASP A 494 -25.79 -19.72 0.89
N MET A 495 -24.83 -20.63 0.84
CA MET A 495 -23.48 -20.36 0.34
C MET A 495 -23.49 -19.87 -1.11
N LYS A 496 -24.36 -20.40 -1.97
CA LYS A 496 -24.46 -19.97 -3.37
C LYS A 496 -24.90 -18.51 -3.47
N LEU A 497 -25.92 -18.16 -2.71
CA LEU A 497 -26.45 -16.79 -2.66
C LEU A 497 -25.44 -15.82 -2.01
N CYS A 498 -24.74 -16.27 -0.96
CA CYS A 498 -23.66 -15.50 -0.33
C CYS A 498 -22.52 -15.23 -1.31
N HIS A 499 -22.13 -16.20 -2.14
CA HIS A 499 -21.13 -16.01 -3.19
C HIS A 499 -21.63 -15.04 -4.29
N GLU A 500 -22.89 -15.13 -4.69
CA GLU A 500 -23.45 -14.25 -5.71
C GLU A 500 -23.44 -12.79 -5.24
N ILE A 501 -23.96 -12.51 -4.05
CA ILE A 501 -23.98 -11.14 -3.51
C ILE A 501 -22.57 -10.60 -3.25
N TRP A 502 -21.66 -11.46 -2.78
CA TRP A 502 -20.26 -11.06 -2.58
C TRP A 502 -19.59 -10.66 -3.89
N ASN A 503 -19.73 -11.47 -4.93
CA ASN A 503 -19.18 -11.17 -6.25
C ASN A 503 -19.79 -9.89 -6.81
N LEU A 504 -21.10 -9.68 -6.64
CA LEU A 504 -21.75 -8.45 -7.05
C LEU A 504 -21.21 -7.23 -6.30
N SER A 505 -20.90 -7.34 -5.01
CA SER A 505 -20.31 -6.25 -4.22
C SER A 505 -18.91 -5.85 -4.68
N LEU A 506 -18.21 -6.73 -5.40
CA LEU A 506 -16.87 -6.49 -5.96
C LEU A 506 -16.89 -5.99 -7.41
N THR A 507 -18.06 -5.86 -8.04
CA THR A 507 -18.16 -5.42 -9.43
C THR A 507 -17.70 -3.98 -9.59
N GLN A 508 -17.99 -3.11 -8.62
CA GLN A 508 -17.61 -1.70 -8.72
C GLN A 508 -17.20 -1.10 -7.38
N ARG A 509 -16.31 -0.12 -7.42
CA ARG A 509 -15.81 0.60 -6.24
C ARG A 509 -15.40 2.02 -6.57
N ILE A 510 -15.74 2.95 -5.66
CA ILE A 510 -15.19 4.30 -5.69
C ILE A 510 -13.91 4.33 -4.86
N LEU A 511 -12.84 4.83 -5.45
CA LEU A 511 -11.55 5.03 -4.81
C LEU A 511 -11.24 6.53 -4.74
N CYS A 512 -11.05 7.06 -3.53
CA CYS A 512 -10.71 8.45 -3.32
C CYS A 512 -9.24 8.57 -2.87
N ALA A 513 -8.53 9.57 -3.35
CA ALA A 513 -7.19 9.84 -2.85
C ALA A 513 -7.25 10.40 -1.42
N GLU A 514 -8.24 11.22 -1.10
CA GLU A 514 -8.41 11.88 0.19
C GLU A 514 -9.58 11.34 1.01
N ARG A 515 -9.53 11.54 2.34
CA ARG A 515 -10.60 11.12 3.24
C ARG A 515 -11.70 12.19 3.35
N GLN A 516 -11.29 13.45 3.45
CA GLN A 516 -12.16 14.61 3.59
C GLN A 516 -12.18 15.43 2.31
N GLY A 517 -13.14 16.36 2.18
CA GLY A 517 -13.32 17.17 0.98
C GLY A 517 -14.46 16.64 0.11
N ILE A 518 -14.83 17.40 -0.91
CA ILE A 518 -16.00 17.08 -1.78
C ILE A 518 -15.80 15.76 -2.54
N PHE A 519 -14.56 15.39 -2.86
CA PHE A 519 -14.16 14.13 -3.47
C PHE A 519 -13.60 13.13 -2.46
N GLY A 520 -13.72 13.44 -1.17
CA GLY A 520 -13.28 12.58 -0.10
C GLY A 520 -14.24 11.45 0.20
N VAL A 521 -13.71 10.39 0.77
CA VAL A 521 -14.47 9.18 1.16
C VAL A 521 -15.68 9.50 2.00
N GLU A 522 -15.55 10.42 2.98
CA GLU A 522 -16.62 10.76 3.92
C GLU A 522 -17.80 11.40 3.19
N GLN A 523 -17.54 12.41 2.35
CA GLN A 523 -18.59 13.13 1.62
C GLN A 523 -19.27 12.24 0.57
N ILE A 524 -18.49 11.44 -0.18
CA ILE A 524 -19.03 10.54 -1.21
C ILE A 524 -19.92 9.47 -0.56
N ASN A 525 -19.47 8.83 0.52
CA ASN A 525 -20.29 7.86 1.25
C ASN A 525 -21.54 8.48 1.83
N GLN A 526 -21.47 9.70 2.40
CA GLN A 526 -22.63 10.41 2.91
C GLN A 526 -23.66 10.69 1.82
N MET A 527 -23.21 11.16 0.63
CA MET A 527 -24.11 11.40 -0.50
C MET A 527 -24.78 10.11 -0.98
N ILE A 528 -24.01 9.02 -1.10
CA ILE A 528 -24.56 7.71 -1.51
C ILE A 528 -25.60 7.23 -0.49
N CYS A 529 -25.30 7.29 0.81
CA CYS A 529 -26.24 6.90 1.86
C CYS A 529 -27.53 7.74 1.77
N SER A 530 -27.41 9.07 1.63
CA SER A 530 -28.58 9.95 1.48
C SER A 530 -29.45 9.61 0.26
N LEU A 531 -28.83 9.22 -0.85
CA LEU A 531 -29.56 8.77 -2.06
C LEU A 531 -30.28 7.43 -1.87
N LEU A 532 -29.75 6.56 -1.01
CA LEU A 532 -30.30 5.23 -0.76
C LEU A 532 -31.28 5.19 0.41
N GLU A 533 -31.14 6.07 1.40
CA GLU A 533 -31.95 6.15 2.63
C GLU A 533 -33.36 6.70 2.42
N GLY A 534 -33.73 7.22 1.27
CA GLY A 534 -35.01 7.86 1.00
C GLY A 534 -36.26 7.10 1.46
N SER A 535 -36.10 5.91 2.06
CA SER A 535 -37.19 5.05 2.55
C SER A 535 -37.01 4.50 3.98
N TYR A 536 -35.90 4.79 4.69
CA TYR A 536 -35.57 4.13 5.97
C TYR A 536 -35.13 5.12 7.06
N ARG A 537 -36.10 5.84 7.67
CA ARG A 537 -35.82 6.82 8.73
C ARG A 537 -35.54 6.24 10.12
N ASN A 538 -35.59 4.93 10.34
CA ASN A 538 -35.57 4.33 11.68
C ASN A 538 -34.38 3.43 12.01
N SER A 539 -33.41 3.25 11.14
CA SER A 539 -32.20 2.45 11.43
C SER A 539 -30.94 3.15 10.95
N ASN A 540 -29.84 3.00 11.69
CA ASN A 540 -28.51 3.51 11.28
C ASN A 540 -27.93 2.75 10.07
N TYR A 541 -28.58 1.68 9.63
CA TYR A 541 -28.13 0.81 8.55
C TYR A 541 -29.29 0.51 7.59
N PHE A 542 -28.98 0.21 6.33
CA PHE A 542 -29.97 -0.19 5.33
C PHE A 542 -29.54 -1.48 4.60
N LEU A 543 -30.50 -2.20 4.08
CA LEU A 543 -30.30 -3.49 3.42
C LEU A 543 -29.39 -3.37 2.18
N GLY A 544 -28.35 -4.18 2.11
CA GLY A 544 -27.36 -4.16 1.04
C GLY A 544 -26.26 -3.11 1.23
N GLN A 545 -26.26 -2.35 2.33
CA GLN A 545 -25.22 -1.37 2.63
C GLN A 545 -23.86 -2.04 2.70
N LEU A 546 -22.87 -1.42 2.07
CA LEU A 546 -21.49 -1.88 2.12
C LEU A 546 -20.78 -1.24 3.31
N LEU A 547 -20.22 -2.08 4.17
CA LEU A 547 -19.50 -1.66 5.37
C LEU A 547 -18.06 -2.19 5.36
N MET A 548 -17.18 -1.50 6.07
CA MET A 548 -15.80 -1.93 6.31
C MET A 548 -15.45 -1.78 7.79
N ILE A 549 -14.76 -2.79 8.31
CA ILE A 549 -14.17 -2.75 9.64
C ILE A 549 -12.94 -1.83 9.59
N ASN A 550 -12.87 -0.85 10.48
CA ASN A 550 -11.75 0.11 10.54
C ASN A 550 -10.87 -0.06 11.79
N LYS A 551 -11.30 -0.88 12.77
CA LYS A 551 -10.55 -1.25 13.97
C LYS A 551 -10.63 -2.75 14.20
N ASN A 552 -9.50 -3.38 14.55
CA ASN A 552 -9.46 -4.80 14.83
C ASN A 552 -10.39 -5.17 16.00
N GLN A 553 -11.19 -6.21 15.81
CA GLN A 553 -12.09 -6.81 16.79
C GLN A 553 -11.65 -8.26 17.02
N GLU A 554 -10.69 -8.48 17.92
CA GLU A 554 -10.03 -9.79 18.11
C GLU A 554 -11.00 -10.89 18.54
N MET A 555 -12.01 -10.55 19.37
CA MET A 555 -13.06 -11.48 19.83
C MET A 555 -13.83 -12.10 18.65
N TYR A 556 -14.11 -11.31 17.63
CA TYR A 556 -14.84 -11.74 16.43
C TYR A 556 -13.92 -12.11 15.27
N LYS A 557 -12.59 -12.03 15.47
CA LYS A 557 -11.57 -12.22 14.43
C LYS A 557 -11.81 -11.31 13.21
N LEU A 558 -12.27 -10.08 13.47
CA LEU A 558 -12.46 -9.06 12.45
C LEU A 558 -11.28 -8.11 12.44
N TYR A 559 -10.77 -7.81 11.26
CA TYR A 559 -9.58 -6.99 11.09
C TYR A 559 -9.85 -5.75 10.27
N ASN A 560 -9.02 -4.73 10.45
CA ASN A 560 -9.10 -3.51 9.67
C ASN A 560 -9.00 -3.82 8.17
N GLY A 561 -9.97 -3.33 7.41
CA GLY A 561 -10.12 -3.59 5.98
C GLY A 561 -11.08 -4.73 5.63
N ASP A 562 -11.54 -5.54 6.60
CA ASP A 562 -12.60 -6.54 6.35
C ASP A 562 -13.86 -5.84 5.87
N MET A 563 -14.41 -6.34 4.76
CA MET A 563 -15.61 -5.78 4.15
C MET A 563 -16.82 -6.69 4.40
N GLY A 564 -17.98 -6.08 4.51
CA GLY A 564 -19.23 -6.82 4.67
C GLY A 564 -20.41 -6.12 4.05
N ILE A 565 -21.51 -6.84 4.00
CA ILE A 565 -22.78 -6.41 3.40
C ILE A 565 -23.86 -6.52 4.46
N VAL A 566 -24.66 -5.47 4.61
CA VAL A 566 -25.77 -5.47 5.57
C VAL A 566 -26.91 -6.36 5.05
N ILE A 567 -27.30 -7.33 5.87
CA ILE A 567 -28.47 -8.18 5.71
C ILE A 567 -29.36 -8.06 6.95
N TYR A 568 -30.59 -8.49 6.87
CA TYR A 568 -31.56 -8.32 7.96
C TYR A 568 -32.24 -9.62 8.34
N GLU A 569 -32.54 -9.76 9.63
CA GLU A 569 -33.48 -10.74 10.14
C GLU A 569 -34.42 -10.08 11.16
N ARG A 570 -35.73 -10.12 10.94
CA ARG A 570 -36.74 -9.54 11.85
C ARG A 570 -36.40 -8.10 12.31
N ASN A 571 -35.97 -7.25 11.37
CA ASN A 571 -35.54 -5.86 11.60
C ASN A 571 -34.22 -5.70 12.39
N ILE A 572 -33.49 -6.77 12.65
CA ILE A 572 -32.16 -6.70 13.24
C ILE A 572 -31.12 -6.68 12.11
N PRO A 573 -30.23 -5.68 12.05
CA PRO A 573 -29.17 -5.63 11.05
C PRO A 573 -27.99 -6.54 11.42
N TYR A 574 -27.52 -7.30 10.45
CA TYR A 574 -26.32 -8.13 10.50
C TYR A 574 -25.33 -7.68 9.43
N ILE A 575 -24.06 -7.89 9.68
CA ILE A 575 -23.00 -7.76 8.67
C ILE A 575 -22.59 -9.15 8.17
N LEU A 576 -22.80 -9.43 6.89
CA LEU A 576 -22.34 -10.63 6.21
C LEU A 576 -20.88 -10.41 5.77
N LEU A 577 -19.99 -11.25 6.22
CA LEU A 577 -18.55 -11.19 5.94
C LEU A 577 -18.09 -12.49 5.29
N LYS A 578 -17.13 -12.37 4.36
CA LYS A 578 -16.41 -13.51 3.81
C LYS A 578 -15.15 -13.76 4.62
N LYS A 579 -14.94 -14.98 5.10
CA LYS A 579 -13.75 -15.40 5.84
C LYS A 579 -13.04 -16.50 5.09
N ALA A 580 -11.72 -16.43 5.04
CA ALA A 580 -10.91 -17.58 4.64
C ALA A 580 -10.98 -18.63 5.74
N ASN A 581 -11.21 -19.91 5.38
CA ASN A 581 -11.56 -20.99 6.32
C ASN A 581 -10.64 -21.12 7.54
N LEU A 582 -11.28 -21.16 8.69
CA LEU A 582 -10.75 -21.71 9.92
C LEU A 582 -11.30 -23.14 10.06
N LYS A 583 -10.45 -24.15 9.67
CA LYS A 583 -10.57 -25.55 10.07
C LYS A 583 -11.94 -26.23 9.90
N SER A 584 -12.20 -26.78 8.74
CA SER A 584 -12.88 -28.07 8.63
C SER A 584 -11.98 -29.01 7.83
N GLU A 585 -11.75 -30.19 8.37
CA GLU A 585 -10.81 -31.18 7.82
C GLU A 585 -11.19 -31.74 6.45
N GLN A 586 -12.35 -31.38 5.90
CA GLN A 586 -12.91 -32.04 4.72
C GLN A 586 -13.23 -31.19 3.49
N SER A 587 -13.27 -29.84 3.58
CA SER A 587 -13.43 -29.01 2.38
C SER A 587 -12.89 -27.61 2.62
N MET A 588 -12.04 -27.10 1.68
CA MET A 588 -11.64 -25.70 1.63
C MET A 588 -12.78 -24.87 1.00
N GLN A 589 -13.82 -24.65 1.75
CA GLN A 589 -14.86 -23.70 1.33
C GLN A 589 -14.63 -22.37 2.06
N THR A 590 -14.66 -21.30 1.32
CA THR A 590 -14.76 -19.94 1.87
C THR A 590 -16.02 -19.88 2.71
N GLU A 591 -15.88 -19.60 4.00
CA GLU A 591 -17.05 -19.50 4.88
C GLU A 591 -17.55 -18.05 4.90
N PHE A 592 -18.85 -17.90 4.83
CA PHE A 592 -19.53 -16.67 5.15
C PHE A 592 -20.02 -16.73 6.59
N ILE A 593 -19.86 -15.60 7.29
CA ILE A 593 -20.32 -15.44 8.67
C ILE A 593 -21.16 -14.18 8.74
N ALA A 594 -22.26 -14.23 9.49
CA ALA A 594 -23.08 -13.06 9.78
C ALA A 594 -23.01 -12.73 11.27
N TYR A 595 -22.68 -11.47 11.60
CA TYR A 595 -22.70 -10.95 12.96
C TYR A 595 -23.74 -9.85 13.11
N PRO A 596 -24.53 -9.84 14.22
CA PRO A 596 -25.38 -8.69 14.54
C PRO A 596 -24.52 -7.42 14.64
N LEU A 597 -24.93 -6.35 13.96
CA LEU A 597 -24.18 -5.09 13.99
C LEU A 597 -24.16 -4.44 15.39
N SER A 598 -25.16 -4.78 16.24
CA SER A 598 -25.19 -4.33 17.64
C SER A 598 -24.03 -4.85 18.51
N LEU A 599 -23.34 -5.91 18.09
CA LEU A 599 -22.18 -6.46 18.79
C LEU A 599 -20.89 -5.70 18.48
N LEU A 600 -20.89 -4.88 17.44
CA LEU A 600 -19.69 -4.18 16.99
C LEU A 600 -19.75 -2.70 17.43
N PRO A 601 -18.68 -2.12 17.98
CA PRO A 601 -18.62 -0.71 18.27
C PRO A 601 -18.85 0.13 17.00
N THR A 602 -19.70 1.15 17.07
CA THR A 602 -20.06 2.00 15.94
C THR A 602 -18.86 2.70 15.31
N ASP A 603 -17.86 3.05 16.14
CA ASP A 603 -16.61 3.68 15.73
C ASP A 603 -15.61 2.68 15.09
N SER A 604 -15.93 1.38 15.07
CA SER A 604 -15.15 0.33 14.41
C SER A 604 -15.62 0.00 13.01
N ILE A 605 -16.66 0.67 12.52
CA ILE A 605 -17.31 0.40 11.24
C ILE A 605 -17.46 1.70 10.45
N GLU A 606 -17.24 1.64 9.15
CA GLU A 606 -17.47 2.76 8.23
C GLU A 606 -18.14 2.30 6.94
N ASN A 607 -18.80 3.23 6.22
CA ASN A 607 -19.36 2.96 4.90
C ASN A 607 -18.24 2.65 3.90
N ALA A 608 -18.51 1.73 2.98
CA ALA A 608 -17.52 1.22 2.05
C ALA A 608 -17.94 1.26 0.57
N PHE A 609 -18.86 2.13 0.18
CA PHE A 609 -19.11 2.44 -1.24
C PHE A 609 -17.92 3.17 -1.85
N ALA A 610 -17.41 4.14 -1.14
CA ALA A 610 -16.13 4.79 -1.40
C ALA A 610 -15.12 4.44 -0.31
N ILE A 611 -13.88 4.14 -0.70
CA ILE A 611 -12.76 3.87 0.19
C ILE A 611 -11.52 4.65 -0.27
N THR A 612 -10.52 4.84 0.59
CA THR A 612 -9.27 5.45 0.13
C THR A 612 -8.48 4.47 -0.76
N ILE A 613 -7.69 5.02 -1.68
CA ILE A 613 -6.81 4.22 -2.54
C ILE A 613 -5.87 3.36 -1.67
N HIS A 614 -5.36 3.89 -0.54
CA HIS A 614 -4.57 3.12 0.42
C HIS A 614 -5.31 1.89 0.96
N LYS A 615 -6.57 2.04 1.38
CA LYS A 615 -7.39 0.92 1.85
C LYS A 615 -7.81 -0.07 0.77
N SER A 616 -7.66 0.30 -0.51
CA SER A 616 -7.89 -0.58 -1.65
C SER A 616 -6.70 -1.48 -1.96
N GLN A 617 -5.52 -1.25 -1.39
CA GLN A 617 -4.36 -2.11 -1.57
C GLN A 617 -4.70 -3.55 -1.19
N GLY A 618 -4.19 -4.50 -1.95
CA GLY A 618 -4.60 -5.89 -1.83
C GLY A 618 -6.03 -6.19 -2.32
N SER A 619 -6.78 -5.25 -2.92
CA SER A 619 -8.12 -5.47 -3.49
C SER A 619 -8.16 -5.25 -5.00
N GLU A 620 -9.22 -5.79 -5.64
CA GLU A 620 -9.47 -5.61 -7.06
C GLU A 620 -10.97 -5.58 -7.32
N TYR A 621 -11.36 -4.76 -8.28
CA TYR A 621 -12.76 -4.56 -8.66
C TYR A 621 -12.88 -4.64 -10.19
N ASP A 622 -14.06 -5.03 -10.68
CA ASP A 622 -14.27 -5.04 -12.14
C ASP A 622 -14.21 -3.61 -12.69
N HIS A 623 -14.91 -2.68 -12.03
CA HIS A 623 -14.99 -1.28 -12.40
C HIS A 623 -14.53 -0.39 -11.25
N VAL A 624 -13.62 0.53 -11.51
CA VAL A 624 -13.10 1.50 -10.53
C VAL A 624 -13.46 2.90 -10.96
N THR A 625 -13.99 3.69 -10.03
CA THR A 625 -14.11 5.14 -10.19
C THR A 625 -13.07 5.81 -9.29
N LEU A 626 -12.13 6.52 -9.88
CA LEU A 626 -11.02 7.17 -9.18
C LEU A 626 -11.28 8.66 -9.04
N PHE A 627 -11.42 9.15 -7.80
CA PHE A 627 -11.50 10.58 -7.49
C PHE A 627 -10.14 11.11 -7.04
N LEU A 628 -9.63 12.12 -7.75
CA LEU A 628 -8.41 12.83 -7.38
C LEU A 628 -8.74 14.16 -6.69
N PRO A 629 -7.84 14.69 -5.82
CA PRO A 629 -8.00 16.01 -5.23
C PRO A 629 -8.18 17.09 -6.30
N ARG A 630 -8.93 18.13 -5.96
CA ARG A 630 -9.20 19.23 -6.90
C ARG A 630 -8.07 20.24 -7.03
N GLN A 631 -7.11 20.20 -6.13
CA GLN A 631 -6.12 21.27 -5.98
C GLN A 631 -4.76 20.79 -6.47
N SER A 632 -4.15 21.59 -7.34
CA SER A 632 -2.75 21.43 -7.72
C SER A 632 -1.84 21.55 -6.49
N GLY A 633 -0.76 20.78 -6.44
CA GLY A 633 0.17 20.76 -5.33
C GLY A 633 -0.30 19.93 -4.11
N HIS A 634 -1.48 19.29 -4.19
CA HIS A 634 -1.94 18.46 -3.10
C HIS A 634 -0.95 17.32 -2.80
N PRO A 635 -0.58 17.04 -1.51
CA PRO A 635 0.43 16.03 -1.18
C PRO A 635 0.12 14.62 -1.69
N LEU A 636 -1.17 14.28 -1.84
CA LEU A 636 -1.62 12.98 -2.36
C LEU A 636 -1.68 12.92 -3.90
N LEU A 637 -1.37 14.01 -4.61
CA LEU A 637 -1.23 13.97 -6.06
C LEU A 637 0.15 13.47 -6.43
N ASN A 638 0.26 12.19 -6.72
CA ASN A 638 1.49 11.56 -7.17
C ASN A 638 1.19 10.33 -8.03
N ASN A 639 2.17 9.92 -8.80
CA ASN A 639 2.06 8.82 -9.73
C ASN A 639 1.72 7.48 -9.07
N GLN A 640 2.19 7.23 -7.85
CA GLN A 640 1.93 6.00 -7.11
C GLN A 640 0.46 5.88 -6.70
N ILE A 641 -0.18 6.99 -6.30
CA ILE A 641 -1.63 7.07 -6.04
C ILE A 641 -2.41 6.70 -7.30
N VAL A 642 -2.09 7.35 -8.42
CA VAL A 642 -2.81 7.12 -9.69
C VAL A 642 -2.58 5.70 -10.18
N TYR A 643 -1.33 5.24 -10.21
CA TYR A 643 -0.96 3.88 -10.62
C TYR A 643 -1.68 2.82 -9.76
N THR A 644 -1.64 2.99 -8.42
CA THR A 644 -2.31 2.06 -7.51
C THR A 644 -3.81 2.04 -7.76
N GLY A 645 -4.46 3.20 -7.90
CA GLY A 645 -5.90 3.31 -8.14
C GLY A 645 -6.32 2.68 -9.48
N VAL A 646 -5.64 3.02 -10.57
CA VAL A 646 -5.91 2.51 -11.92
C VAL A 646 -5.74 0.99 -11.97
N THR A 647 -4.70 0.46 -11.35
CA THR A 647 -4.41 -0.98 -11.37
C THR A 647 -5.30 -1.83 -10.45
N ARG A 648 -6.23 -1.21 -9.67
CA ARG A 648 -7.29 -1.94 -8.96
C ARG A 648 -8.41 -2.39 -9.91
N ALA A 649 -8.55 -1.76 -11.07
CA ALA A 649 -9.55 -2.13 -12.08
C ALA A 649 -9.16 -3.40 -12.82
N LYS A 650 -10.16 -4.24 -13.14
CA LYS A 650 -10.02 -5.42 -14.00
C LYS A 650 -10.57 -5.18 -15.39
N LYS A 651 -11.66 -4.41 -15.51
CA LYS A 651 -12.39 -4.20 -16.77
C LYS A 651 -12.41 -2.75 -17.21
N SER A 652 -12.68 -1.82 -16.28
CA SER A 652 -12.68 -0.39 -16.62
C SER A 652 -12.31 0.50 -15.44
N VAL A 653 -11.78 1.67 -15.76
CA VAL A 653 -11.49 2.74 -14.82
C VAL A 653 -12.06 4.07 -15.33
N SER A 654 -12.80 4.76 -14.46
CA SER A 654 -13.30 6.10 -14.68
C SER A 654 -12.54 7.08 -13.77
N ILE A 655 -11.86 8.05 -14.34
CA ILE A 655 -11.03 9.00 -13.60
C ILE A 655 -11.75 10.35 -13.54
N ILE A 656 -11.99 10.85 -12.34
CA ILE A 656 -12.67 12.12 -12.06
C ILE A 656 -11.64 13.13 -11.56
N ALA A 657 -11.23 14.05 -12.42
CA ALA A 657 -10.25 15.09 -12.12
C ALA A 657 -10.29 16.22 -13.15
N SER A 658 -9.54 17.33 -12.98
CA SER A 658 -9.22 18.23 -14.09
C SER A 658 -7.99 17.70 -14.83
N GLU A 659 -7.84 18.08 -16.10
CA GLU A 659 -6.72 17.61 -16.94
C GLU A 659 -5.36 17.94 -16.33
N ASP A 660 -5.20 19.17 -15.82
CA ASP A 660 -3.97 19.62 -15.18
C ASP A 660 -3.65 18.81 -13.92
N ILE A 661 -4.67 18.52 -13.09
CA ILE A 661 -4.53 17.71 -11.88
C ILE A 661 -4.12 16.28 -12.22
N PHE A 662 -4.75 15.69 -13.23
CA PHE A 662 -4.43 14.33 -13.63
C PHE A 662 -3.01 14.23 -14.20
N LYS A 663 -2.61 15.19 -15.02
CA LYS A 663 -1.24 15.32 -15.55
C LYS A 663 -0.23 15.47 -14.42
N GLU A 664 -0.44 16.43 -13.51
CA GLU A 664 0.40 16.64 -12.33
C GLU A 664 0.56 15.35 -11.51
N ALA A 665 -0.55 14.66 -11.26
CA ALA A 665 -0.54 13.42 -10.49
C ALA A 665 0.24 12.30 -11.20
N CYS A 666 0.23 12.22 -12.53
CA CYS A 666 0.98 11.22 -13.28
C CYS A 666 2.49 11.52 -13.33
N GLU A 667 2.87 12.80 -13.33
CA GLU A 667 4.26 13.26 -13.49
C GLU A 667 4.99 13.36 -12.13
N ARG A 668 4.28 13.63 -11.04
CA ARG A 668 4.88 13.86 -9.74
C ARG A 668 5.30 12.56 -9.08
N VAL A 669 6.60 12.41 -8.82
CA VAL A 669 7.19 11.28 -8.12
C VAL A 669 7.50 11.67 -6.67
N ILE A 670 7.01 10.91 -5.70
CA ILE A 670 7.43 11.07 -4.30
C ILE A 670 8.59 10.13 -4.05
N SER A 671 9.76 10.70 -3.76
CA SER A 671 10.94 9.96 -3.31
C SER A 671 11.04 10.07 -1.79
N ARG A 672 10.97 8.95 -1.09
CA ARG A 672 11.18 8.84 0.37
C ARG A 672 12.50 8.14 0.58
N GLU A 673 13.56 8.92 0.68
CA GLU A 673 14.91 8.38 0.86
C GLU A 673 15.04 7.65 2.19
N THR A 674 15.76 6.53 2.16
CA THR A 674 16.07 5.72 3.35
C THR A 674 17.57 5.74 3.68
N GLY A 675 18.40 6.06 2.68
CA GLY A 675 19.85 5.98 2.76
C GLY A 675 20.39 4.55 2.88
N ILE A 676 19.56 3.54 2.63
CA ILE A 676 19.97 2.12 2.60
C ILE A 676 20.99 1.92 1.48
N GLN A 677 22.07 1.17 1.74
CA GLN A 677 23.11 0.79 0.79
C GLN A 677 23.29 -0.74 0.84
N ILE A 678 23.04 -1.46 -0.27
CA ILE A 678 23.09 -2.93 -0.34
C ILE A 678 24.04 -3.37 -1.45
#